data_a4c5457fcec18d90a2d74bc25c61734d
#
_entry.id   a4c5457fcec18d90a2d74bc25c61734d
#
_cell.length_a   1.000
_cell.length_b   1.000
_cell.length_c   1.000
_cell.angle_alpha   90.00
_cell.angle_beta   90.00
_cell.angle_gamma   90.00
#
_symmetry.space_group_name_H-M   'P 1'
#
loop_
_entity.id
_entity.type
_entity.pdbx_description
1 polymer ?
#
loop_
_entity_poly.entity_id
_entity_poly.type
_entity_poly.pdbx_seq_one_letter_code
_entity_poly.pdbx_strand_id
1 'polypeptide(L)'
;MKVSLDLQVIIFSFLFCTCAQAGNNDRVFHTYDNILTLHWNYDALEYVIIRDNQIWFESGPFFVYFNKTYYSSAPQQESLAMSALYLMEQYQTNGTDVVFGSFDKLSLRWSSKSNLNVTIWETSFKIFRDQPIILFEQYFPVDLDGMSMGNVRDTFKHVSTAFPRFKVSFNQSNQYIIDQLGHFTFLDAWDLHMRGVGLKNVYNGGLYSGNPLLLYNLTKLDSNVVLSSLTNFMINFQTRSPSLNYHLSCGLHGRLHQIDQSLSLSTILLASQSKQGINRIINLWGKLMLQYYGKQHIKDQKTFRNDFYVSKLGYYTDTGAYYWYNKEGNLTYEQTFIKLKEYHLQEKIPIRYYELDSYWYYKQNNNTGEHGGIKLYEPRPDVFSHGIQVLQRDVLQTPIIVHHKYYSTDNLYQAKYLFKNGTDGKVSLPLDQRFFNKIFSQIKQWGVEILIQDWLSSVYEDMPDASYDVYTAREYHLHLAEAAKQAGIKLIYCMPLNPDILETLENTQVHYMRISDDYSTNINQWNIGRASMVTWAIGVIPFKDTFWTNSIQPQSPYGQFTEPNIELNALVALMSLGGVAISDKIGNTDFRVVNRLCRLDGVLLRPERPATAMDSTFLGIGGPQGEMWHTYASDERHSFFVEYVMITNLTESYQFTWNELFNTLDGDGEPNREISDNYVVFDMIAPSNYYWLSSANTSSVRMPECSQNLTTFYSPFHLFVFVPFPTQSNWLLFGELTKQLPITRQRFAFISYETNRLDVHVIGVAGEQVSITAGKIASIGGKIDIYTVECPFPPEEGVLRMMLTCQTSAGCSCSS
;
A
#
# COMPACT_ATOMS: atom_id res chain seq x y z
N MET A 1 -33.26 3.75 57.51
CA MET A 1 -32.12 4.60 57.21
C MET A 1 -32.12 4.79 55.70
N LYS A 2 -32.60 5.94 55.26
CA LYS A 2 -32.62 6.34 53.84
C LYS A 2 -31.28 6.94 53.49
N VAL A 3 -30.60 6.43 52.46
CA VAL A 3 -29.47 7.08 51.84
C VAL A 3 -29.94 7.60 50.48
N SER A 4 -29.98 8.92 50.36
CA SER A 4 -30.32 9.66 49.16
C SER A 4 -29.12 9.58 48.19
N LEU A 5 -29.34 9.15 46.92
CA LEU A 5 -28.43 9.35 45.82
C LEU A 5 -28.63 10.79 45.28
N ASP A 6 -27.68 11.64 45.46
CA ASP A 6 -27.63 12.90 44.74
C ASP A 6 -27.16 12.67 43.29
N LEU A 7 -28.09 12.88 42.38
CA LEU A 7 -27.82 12.99 40.95
C LEU A 7 -27.18 14.37 40.68
N GLN A 8 -25.89 14.45 40.53
CA GLN A 8 -25.27 15.62 39.92
C GLN A 8 -25.55 15.62 38.41
N VAL A 9 -26.51 16.43 38.03
CA VAL A 9 -26.76 16.80 36.63
C VAL A 9 -25.60 17.72 36.19
N ILE A 10 -24.72 17.18 35.41
CA ILE A 10 -23.70 17.96 34.67
C ILE A 10 -24.44 18.69 33.54
N ILE A 11 -24.74 19.96 33.78
CA ILE A 11 -25.22 20.88 32.75
C ILE A 11 -24.04 21.13 31.80
N PHE A 12 -24.01 20.46 30.67
CA PHE A 12 -23.19 20.90 29.55
C PHE A 12 -23.71 22.25 29.07
N SER A 13 -22.98 23.30 29.43
CA SER A 13 -23.14 24.61 28.82
C SER A 13 -22.86 24.45 27.31
N PHE A 14 -23.89 24.40 26.51
CA PHE A 14 -23.79 24.67 25.08
C PHE A 14 -23.30 26.12 24.95
N LEU A 15 -22.00 26.33 24.83
CA LEU A 15 -21.48 27.50 24.19
C LEU A 15 -22.01 27.49 22.76
N PHE A 16 -23.11 28.18 22.55
CA PHE A 16 -23.48 28.63 21.21
C PHE A 16 -22.24 29.34 20.66
N CYS A 17 -21.58 28.71 19.68
CA CYS A 17 -20.68 29.42 18.83
C CYS A 17 -21.53 30.52 18.18
N THR A 18 -21.48 31.70 18.76
CA THR A 18 -21.96 32.88 18.05
C THR A 18 -21.14 32.91 16.78
N CYS A 19 -21.81 32.68 15.61
CA CYS A 19 -21.29 33.12 14.34
C CYS A 19 -20.78 34.54 14.56
N ALA A 20 -19.46 34.70 14.65
CA ALA A 20 -18.89 36.03 14.57
C ALA A 20 -19.49 36.64 13.31
N GLN A 21 -20.19 37.72 13.44
CA GLN A 21 -20.69 38.49 12.29
C GLN A 21 -19.43 38.73 11.45
N ALA A 22 -19.42 38.14 10.25
CA ALA A 22 -18.32 38.30 9.31
C ALA A 22 -18.06 39.78 9.18
N GLY A 23 -16.85 40.22 9.53
CA GLY A 23 -16.41 41.60 9.31
C GLY A 23 -16.56 41.84 7.79
N ASN A 24 -16.70 43.10 7.38
CA ASN A 24 -16.91 43.48 5.97
C ASN A 24 -15.83 42.93 5.00
N ASN A 25 -14.78 42.30 5.50
CA ASN A 25 -13.60 41.81 4.75
C ASN A 25 -13.44 40.26 4.74
N ASP A 26 -14.32 39.49 5.37
CA ASP A 26 -14.22 38.02 5.38
C ASP A 26 -14.77 37.42 4.09
N ARG A 27 -14.15 36.33 3.61
CA ARG A 27 -14.59 35.57 2.45
C ARG A 27 -14.86 34.11 2.85
N VAL A 28 -15.97 33.59 2.34
CA VAL A 28 -16.39 32.21 2.57
C VAL A 28 -16.48 31.47 1.25
N PHE A 29 -15.85 30.32 1.17
CA PHE A 29 -15.87 29.46 0.00
C PHE A 29 -16.36 28.06 0.40
N HIS A 30 -17.14 27.45 -0.48
CA HIS A 30 -17.74 26.13 -0.23
C HIS A 30 -17.31 25.13 -1.29
N THR A 31 -16.96 23.95 -0.88
CA THR A 31 -16.81 22.79 -1.77
C THR A 31 -18.17 22.16 -2.07
N TYR A 32 -18.16 21.10 -2.88
CA TYR A 32 -19.36 20.31 -3.19
C TYR A 32 -20.19 20.02 -1.93
N ASP A 33 -21.50 20.27 -1.99
CA ASP A 33 -22.48 20.03 -0.92
C ASP A 33 -22.09 20.65 0.44
N ASN A 34 -21.27 21.68 0.44
CA ASN A 34 -20.71 22.36 1.64
C ASN A 34 -19.96 21.41 2.59
N ILE A 35 -19.42 20.27 2.10
CA ILE A 35 -18.69 19.30 2.91
C ILE A 35 -17.48 19.94 3.58
N LEU A 36 -16.75 20.80 2.84
CA LEU A 36 -15.73 21.67 3.41
C LEU A 36 -16.12 23.12 3.15
N THR A 37 -15.92 23.97 4.15
CA THR A 37 -16.08 25.41 4.04
C THR A 37 -14.79 26.09 4.47
N LEU A 38 -14.19 26.90 3.61
CA LEU A 38 -13.02 27.72 3.91
C LEU A 38 -13.47 29.14 4.22
N HIS A 39 -13.16 29.61 5.43
CA HIS A 39 -13.33 31.02 5.82
C HIS A 39 -11.96 31.68 5.82
N TRP A 40 -11.81 32.71 5.02
CA TRP A 40 -10.61 33.53 4.91
C TRP A 40 -10.84 34.89 5.58
N ASN A 41 -9.96 35.26 6.53
CA ASN A 41 -9.96 36.57 7.17
C ASN A 41 -8.85 37.45 6.57
N TYR A 42 -9.23 38.53 5.92
CA TYR A 42 -8.30 39.42 5.21
C TYR A 42 -7.38 40.22 6.16
N ASP A 43 -7.89 40.60 7.31
CA ASP A 43 -7.17 41.47 8.23
C ASP A 43 -6.14 40.69 9.05
N ALA A 44 -6.51 39.48 9.45
CA ALA A 44 -5.64 38.58 10.21
C ALA A 44 -4.68 37.77 9.31
N LEU A 45 -4.93 37.64 8.01
CA LEU A 45 -4.23 36.74 7.08
C LEU A 45 -4.28 35.29 7.56
N GLU A 46 -5.43 34.90 8.11
CA GLU A 46 -5.69 33.57 8.66
C GLU A 46 -6.91 32.94 8.00
N TYR A 47 -6.98 31.61 8.05
CA TYR A 47 -8.16 30.89 7.59
C TYR A 47 -8.52 29.73 8.52
N VAL A 48 -9.79 29.33 8.43
CA VAL A 48 -10.25 28.10 9.04
C VAL A 48 -10.96 27.23 8.00
N ILE A 49 -10.84 25.91 8.17
CA ILE A 49 -11.59 24.96 7.38
C ILE A 49 -12.58 24.25 8.30
N ILE A 50 -13.85 24.38 7.94
CA ILE A 50 -14.99 23.85 8.67
C ILE A 50 -15.47 22.59 7.97
N ARG A 51 -15.72 21.54 8.75
CA ARG A 51 -16.41 20.32 8.36
C ARG A 51 -17.40 19.92 9.46
N ASP A 52 -18.57 19.42 9.07
CA ASP A 52 -19.62 19.01 10.03
C ASP A 52 -19.95 20.08 11.06
N ASN A 53 -19.99 21.35 10.66
CA ASN A 53 -20.19 22.54 11.50
C ASN A 53 -19.12 22.72 12.62
N GLN A 54 -17.95 22.11 12.46
CA GLN A 54 -16.82 22.24 13.38
C GLN A 54 -15.57 22.70 12.64
N ILE A 55 -14.74 23.51 13.30
CA ILE A 55 -13.43 23.89 12.76
C ILE A 55 -12.48 22.70 12.90
N TRP A 56 -12.18 22.04 11.76
CA TRP A 56 -11.22 20.95 11.70
C TRP A 56 -9.77 21.44 11.61
N PHE A 57 -9.57 22.53 10.86
CA PHE A 57 -8.25 23.10 10.65
C PHE A 57 -8.29 24.61 10.89
N GLU A 58 -7.36 25.08 11.68
CA GLU A 58 -7.09 26.51 11.90
C GLU A 58 -5.68 26.81 11.39
N SER A 59 -5.53 27.85 10.58
CA SER A 59 -4.23 28.19 9.99
C SER A 59 -3.23 28.66 11.01
N GLY A 60 -1.98 28.19 10.88
CA GLY A 60 -0.81 28.86 11.42
C GLY A 60 -0.27 29.93 10.46
N PRO A 61 0.68 30.79 10.88
CA PRO A 61 1.34 31.73 10.00
C PRO A 61 2.07 31.04 8.85
N PHE A 62 1.98 31.58 7.64
CA PHE A 62 2.72 31.09 6.47
C PHE A 62 4.17 31.53 6.54
N PHE A 63 5.11 30.74 6.02
CA PHE A 63 6.51 31.15 5.97
C PHE A 63 7.25 30.58 4.76
N VAL A 64 8.32 31.27 4.41
CA VAL A 64 9.34 30.83 3.47
C VAL A 64 10.74 31.11 4.06
N TYR A 65 11.64 30.16 3.88
CA TYR A 65 13.05 30.28 4.31
C TYR A 65 13.94 30.39 3.08
N PHE A 66 14.67 31.49 2.96
CA PHE A 66 15.68 31.71 1.93
C PHE A 66 16.69 32.75 2.42
N ASN A 67 17.84 32.86 1.77
CA ASN A 67 18.96 33.69 2.23
C ASN A 67 19.30 33.48 3.71
N LYS A 68 19.18 32.23 4.20
CA LYS A 68 19.39 31.85 5.60
C LYS A 68 18.50 32.58 6.58
N THR A 69 17.33 33.05 6.15
CA THR A 69 16.38 33.82 6.99
C THR A 69 14.97 33.29 6.79
N TYR A 70 14.25 33.14 7.92
CA TYR A 70 12.80 32.87 7.87
C TYR A 70 12.02 34.17 7.68
N TYR A 71 11.06 34.12 6.76
CA TYR A 71 10.07 35.18 6.53
C TYR A 71 8.68 34.63 6.78
N SER A 72 7.89 35.26 7.68
CA SER A 72 6.57 34.83 8.11
C SER A 72 5.50 35.89 7.88
N SER A 73 4.28 35.45 7.58
CA SER A 73 3.10 36.33 7.50
C SER A 73 2.72 36.95 8.87
N ALA A 74 3.11 36.31 9.98
CA ALA A 74 2.90 36.79 11.33
C ALA A 74 4.10 36.44 12.22
N PRO A 75 5.27 37.11 12.07
CA PRO A 75 6.51 36.74 12.74
C PRO A 75 6.43 36.85 14.28
N GLN A 76 5.53 37.66 14.80
CA GLN A 76 5.30 37.80 16.24
C GLN A 76 4.62 36.57 16.89
N GLN A 77 4.02 35.69 16.09
CA GLN A 77 3.38 34.46 16.58
C GLN A 77 4.33 33.27 16.56
N GLU A 78 5.54 33.41 16.06
CA GLU A 78 6.49 32.35 15.89
C GLU A 78 7.46 32.20 17.06
N SER A 79 7.85 30.97 17.37
CA SER A 79 8.87 30.69 18.39
C SER A 79 10.29 31.00 17.93
N LEU A 80 10.52 31.00 16.63
CA LEU A 80 11.81 31.40 16.01
C LEU A 80 11.76 32.88 15.63
N ALA A 81 12.93 33.54 15.68
CA ALA A 81 13.05 34.89 15.16
C ALA A 81 12.87 34.89 13.64
N MET A 82 11.79 35.50 13.17
CA MET A 82 11.44 35.58 11.75
C MET A 82 11.31 37.01 11.29
N SER A 83 11.66 37.28 10.04
CA SER A 83 11.36 38.52 9.35
C SER A 83 9.94 38.54 8.83
N ALA A 84 9.39 39.72 8.52
CA ALA A 84 8.04 39.84 8.00
C ALA A 84 7.99 39.50 6.49
N LEU A 85 6.99 38.70 6.09
CA LEU A 85 6.45 38.69 4.74
C LEU A 85 5.42 39.79 4.61
N TYR A 86 5.44 40.47 3.47
CA TYR A 86 4.48 41.49 3.11
C TYR A 86 3.54 41.03 2.05
N LEU A 87 2.24 41.08 2.32
CA LEU A 87 1.22 40.81 1.32
C LEU A 87 1.16 42.00 0.35
N MET A 88 1.49 41.73 -0.93
CA MET A 88 1.48 42.75 -1.98
C MET A 88 0.12 42.87 -2.63
N GLU A 89 -0.51 41.76 -2.86
CA GLU A 89 -1.78 41.64 -3.59
C GLU A 89 -2.52 40.39 -3.15
N GLN A 90 -3.84 40.48 -3.12
CA GLN A 90 -4.73 39.34 -3.09
C GLN A 90 -5.82 39.50 -4.14
N TYR A 91 -6.10 38.45 -4.88
CA TYR A 91 -7.07 38.46 -5.97
C TYR A 91 -7.82 37.14 -6.10
N GLN A 92 -9.00 37.21 -6.66
CA GLN A 92 -9.83 36.03 -6.89
C GLN A 92 -10.00 35.78 -8.37
N THR A 93 -10.00 34.52 -8.75
CA THR A 93 -10.32 34.03 -10.07
C THR A 93 -11.20 32.79 -9.96
N ASN A 94 -11.74 32.34 -11.06
CA ASN A 94 -12.41 31.03 -11.15
C ASN A 94 -11.95 30.32 -12.43
N GLY A 95 -12.21 29.02 -12.50
CA GLY A 95 -11.82 28.22 -13.63
C GLY A 95 -12.38 26.80 -13.55
N THR A 96 -11.92 25.96 -14.47
CA THR A 96 -12.25 24.54 -14.49
C THR A 96 -10.98 23.73 -14.66
N ASP A 97 -10.80 22.74 -13.80
CA ASP A 97 -9.76 21.73 -13.87
C ASP A 97 -10.32 20.48 -14.55
N VAL A 98 -9.52 19.83 -15.39
CA VAL A 98 -9.99 18.65 -16.16
C VAL A 98 -10.28 17.43 -15.29
N VAL A 99 -9.69 17.34 -14.09
CA VAL A 99 -9.86 16.22 -13.17
C VAL A 99 -10.83 16.53 -12.04
N PHE A 100 -10.69 17.72 -11.45
CA PHE A 100 -11.41 18.07 -10.22
C PHE A 100 -12.68 18.91 -10.48
N GLY A 101 -12.85 19.47 -11.70
CA GLY A 101 -14.03 20.25 -12.05
C GLY A 101 -13.88 21.76 -11.81
N SER A 102 -15.00 22.44 -11.60
CA SER A 102 -15.05 23.90 -11.44
C SER A 102 -14.52 24.34 -10.07
N PHE A 103 -13.75 25.44 -10.05
CA PHE A 103 -13.17 25.95 -8.82
C PHE A 103 -13.27 27.48 -8.70
N ASP A 104 -13.25 27.95 -7.45
CA ASP A 104 -12.91 29.31 -7.06
C ASP A 104 -11.46 29.32 -6.58
N LYS A 105 -10.67 30.32 -6.99
CA LYS A 105 -9.28 30.47 -6.60
C LYS A 105 -9.07 31.79 -5.88
N LEU A 106 -8.46 31.75 -4.69
CA LEU A 106 -7.92 32.92 -3.97
C LEU A 106 -6.41 32.84 -4.00
N SER A 107 -5.75 33.87 -4.55
CA SER A 107 -4.29 33.98 -4.63
C SER A 107 -3.75 35.14 -3.79
N LEU A 108 -2.59 34.91 -3.16
CA LEU A 108 -1.88 35.83 -2.27
C LEU A 108 -0.44 35.97 -2.77
N ARG A 109 0.00 37.19 -3.10
CA ARG A 109 1.37 37.49 -3.53
C ARG A 109 2.18 38.09 -2.40
N TRP A 110 3.35 37.54 -2.17
CA TRP A 110 4.20 37.88 -1.05
C TRP A 110 5.53 38.45 -1.51
N SER A 111 6.04 39.45 -0.75
CA SER A 111 7.38 40.01 -0.89
C SER A 111 8.13 40.03 0.44
N SER A 112 9.43 40.28 0.36
CA SER A 112 10.28 40.51 1.54
C SER A 112 10.65 42.00 1.69
N LYS A 113 11.05 42.40 2.88
CA LYS A 113 11.47 43.79 3.16
C LYS A 113 12.63 44.27 2.26
N SER A 114 13.49 43.36 1.85
CA SER A 114 14.62 43.64 0.98
C SER A 114 14.23 43.93 -0.48
N ASN A 115 13.03 43.58 -0.89
CA ASN A 115 12.57 43.73 -2.26
C ASN A 115 11.04 43.89 -2.34
N LEU A 116 10.52 44.97 -1.79
CA LEU A 116 9.07 45.22 -1.70
C LEU A 116 8.34 45.31 -3.07
N ASN A 117 9.07 45.43 -4.17
CA ASN A 117 8.45 45.51 -5.52
C ASN A 117 8.49 44.20 -6.29
N VAL A 118 9.01 43.11 -5.71
CA VAL A 118 9.11 41.81 -6.36
C VAL A 118 8.32 40.77 -5.58
N THR A 119 7.42 40.10 -6.27
CA THR A 119 6.76 38.90 -5.72
C THR A 119 7.79 37.77 -5.65
N ILE A 120 8.07 37.28 -4.45
CA ILE A 120 9.00 36.17 -4.24
C ILE A 120 8.27 34.84 -4.10
N TRP A 121 7.01 34.87 -3.69
CA TRP A 121 6.18 33.71 -3.44
C TRP A 121 4.72 34.03 -3.67
N GLU A 122 3.98 33.13 -4.31
CA GLU A 122 2.53 33.18 -4.44
C GLU A 122 1.95 31.92 -3.80
N THR A 123 0.97 32.11 -2.91
CA THR A 123 0.18 31.01 -2.34
C THR A 123 -1.24 31.12 -2.81
N SER A 124 -1.91 30.01 -3.08
CA SER A 124 -3.31 30.04 -3.48
C SER A 124 -4.12 28.87 -2.98
N PHE A 125 -5.39 29.12 -2.78
CA PHE A 125 -6.41 28.11 -2.54
C PHE A 125 -7.22 27.91 -3.81
N LYS A 126 -7.42 26.67 -4.27
CA LYS A 126 -8.47 26.32 -5.22
C LYS A 126 -9.52 25.49 -4.52
N ILE A 127 -10.74 25.97 -4.47
CA ILE A 127 -11.87 25.35 -3.78
C ILE A 127 -12.82 24.81 -4.85
N PHE A 128 -12.99 23.48 -4.90
CA PHE A 128 -13.74 22.83 -5.96
C PHE A 128 -15.23 22.72 -5.62
N ARG A 129 -16.09 23.15 -6.56
CA ARG A 129 -17.55 23.11 -6.38
C ARG A 129 -18.16 21.76 -6.72
N ASP A 130 -17.46 20.95 -7.53
CA ASP A 130 -17.93 19.66 -8.04
C ASP A 130 -17.44 18.48 -7.18
N GLN A 131 -16.47 18.73 -6.28
CA GLN A 131 -15.88 17.75 -5.40
C GLN A 131 -15.52 18.36 -4.03
N PRO A 132 -15.47 17.56 -2.95
CA PRO A 132 -15.07 18.05 -1.60
C PRO A 132 -13.55 18.19 -1.48
N ILE A 133 -12.96 19.03 -2.34
CA ILE A 133 -11.51 19.22 -2.48
C ILE A 133 -11.13 20.67 -2.31
N ILE A 134 -10.02 20.89 -1.57
CA ILE A 134 -9.26 22.13 -1.56
C ILE A 134 -7.83 21.80 -1.99
N LEU A 135 -7.31 22.49 -3.02
CA LEU A 135 -5.90 22.47 -3.35
C LEU A 135 -5.21 23.70 -2.75
N PHE A 136 -4.06 23.46 -2.15
CA PHE A 136 -3.13 24.49 -1.70
C PHE A 136 -1.96 24.50 -2.68
N GLU A 137 -1.73 25.64 -3.32
CA GLU A 137 -0.69 25.80 -4.33
C GLU A 137 0.36 26.78 -3.85
N GLN A 138 1.62 26.50 -4.11
CA GLN A 138 2.76 27.39 -3.94
C GLN A 138 3.42 27.58 -5.30
N TYR A 139 3.73 28.84 -5.65
CA TYR A 139 4.41 29.20 -6.88
C TYR A 139 5.53 30.18 -6.59
N PHE A 140 6.70 29.97 -7.18
CA PHE A 140 7.88 30.80 -6.98
C PHE A 140 8.24 31.51 -8.30
N PRO A 141 7.90 32.80 -8.44
CA PRO A 141 8.13 33.53 -9.69
C PRO A 141 9.59 33.95 -9.87
N VAL A 142 10.45 33.76 -8.88
CA VAL A 142 11.88 34.10 -8.90
C VAL A 142 12.71 32.95 -8.31
N ASP A 143 14.00 32.92 -8.64
CA ASP A 143 14.96 32.03 -8.00
C ASP A 143 15.10 32.38 -6.51
N LEU A 144 15.18 31.37 -5.68
CA LEU A 144 15.46 31.54 -4.25
C LEU A 144 16.68 30.71 -3.86
N ASP A 145 17.70 31.40 -3.32
CA ASP A 145 18.95 30.80 -2.86
C ASP A 145 19.02 30.74 -1.32
N GLY A 146 19.98 29.94 -0.82
CA GLY A 146 20.25 29.87 0.61
C GLY A 146 19.08 29.27 1.40
N MET A 147 18.38 28.32 0.83
CA MET A 147 17.22 27.63 1.41
C MET A 147 17.60 26.48 2.34
N SER A 148 18.85 26.01 2.31
CA SER A 148 19.29 24.87 3.12
C SER A 148 19.32 25.22 4.61
N MET A 149 18.65 24.38 5.40
CA MET A 149 18.64 24.45 6.86
C MET A 149 19.81 23.69 7.50
N GLY A 150 20.72 23.12 6.69
CA GLY A 150 21.89 22.36 7.12
C GLY A 150 21.93 20.93 6.56
N ASN A 151 23.03 20.24 6.83
CA ASN A 151 23.33 18.88 6.31
C ASN A 151 22.92 17.75 7.28
N VAL A 152 22.12 17.99 8.28
CA VAL A 152 21.76 17.00 9.29
C VAL A 152 20.60 16.15 8.78
N ARG A 153 20.59 14.84 9.08
CA ARG A 153 19.44 13.93 8.78
C ARG A 153 18.10 14.54 9.23
N ASP A 154 18.09 15.27 10.33
CA ASP A 154 16.89 15.92 10.84
C ASP A 154 16.32 17.04 9.95
N THR A 155 17.06 17.55 8.96
CA THR A 155 16.51 18.55 8.02
C THR A 155 15.42 18.00 7.11
N PHE A 156 15.30 16.71 6.97
CA PHE A 156 14.12 16.09 6.35
C PHE A 156 12.85 16.21 7.21
N LYS A 157 12.98 16.46 8.50
CA LYS A 157 11.85 16.70 9.41
C LYS A 157 11.39 18.15 9.42
N HIS A 158 12.03 19.02 8.63
CA HIS A 158 11.72 20.44 8.52
C HIS A 158 11.33 20.77 7.09
N VAL A 159 10.51 21.81 6.95
CA VAL A 159 10.18 22.40 5.65
C VAL A 159 10.74 23.81 5.56
N SER A 160 11.24 24.19 4.39
CA SER A 160 11.71 25.54 4.08
C SER A 160 10.57 26.46 3.63
N THR A 161 9.41 25.91 3.29
CA THR A 161 8.18 26.68 3.07
C THR A 161 7.02 26.02 3.80
N ALA A 162 6.00 26.76 4.20
CA ALA A 162 4.83 26.21 4.88
C ALA A 162 3.54 26.84 4.38
N PHE A 163 2.88 26.12 3.46
CA PHE A 163 1.52 26.39 2.99
C PHE A 163 0.95 25.12 2.33
N PRO A 164 -0.14 24.52 2.87
CA PRO A 164 -0.86 24.92 4.07
C PRO A 164 -0.04 24.70 5.36
N ARG A 165 -0.46 25.38 6.40
CA ARG A 165 0.05 25.20 7.74
C ARG A 165 -1.10 25.26 8.74
N PHE A 166 -1.18 24.27 9.64
CA PHE A 166 -2.30 24.10 10.57
C PHE A 166 -1.81 24.07 12.01
N LYS A 167 -2.54 24.78 12.90
CA LYS A 167 -2.27 24.78 14.33
C LYS A 167 -2.57 23.40 14.92
N VAL A 168 -1.66 22.90 15.75
CA VAL A 168 -1.79 21.67 16.53
C VAL A 168 -1.42 22.02 17.97
N SER A 169 -2.19 21.60 18.97
CA SER A 169 -1.94 21.96 20.35
C SER A 169 -0.63 21.40 20.86
N PHE A 170 0.11 22.23 21.55
CA PHE A 170 1.32 21.81 22.28
C PHE A 170 1.01 21.38 23.73
N ASN A 171 0.03 21.99 24.37
CA ASN A 171 -0.39 21.65 25.72
C ASN A 171 -1.91 21.46 25.81
N GLN A 172 -2.39 20.85 26.90
CA GLN A 172 -3.81 20.52 27.09
C GLN A 172 -4.77 21.71 27.18
N SER A 173 -4.27 22.92 27.35
CA SER A 173 -5.09 24.13 27.53
C SER A 173 -5.65 24.68 26.20
N ASN A 174 -4.99 24.39 25.06
CA ASN A 174 -5.44 24.80 23.72
C ASN A 174 -5.59 23.53 22.85
N GLN A 175 -6.76 22.92 22.89
CA GLN A 175 -7.00 21.67 22.17
C GLN A 175 -7.79 21.94 20.88
N TYR A 176 -7.15 21.74 19.75
CA TYR A 176 -7.79 21.80 18.44
C TYR A 176 -8.49 20.47 18.11
N ILE A 177 -9.48 20.47 17.23
CA ILE A 177 -10.16 19.24 16.81
C ILE A 177 -9.19 18.25 16.19
N ILE A 178 -8.23 18.69 15.40
CA ILE A 178 -7.19 17.86 14.81
C ILE A 178 -6.43 17.00 15.84
N ASP A 179 -6.34 17.44 17.07
CA ASP A 179 -5.71 16.70 18.18
C ASP A 179 -6.60 15.59 18.76
N GLN A 180 -7.88 15.56 18.40
CA GLN A 180 -8.85 14.56 18.85
C GLN A 180 -9.18 13.53 17.77
N LEU A 181 -8.81 13.81 16.51
CA LEU A 181 -9.02 12.90 15.39
C LEU A 181 -8.07 11.71 15.47
N GLY A 182 -8.52 10.57 15.00
CA GLY A 182 -7.63 9.47 14.63
C GLY A 182 -6.76 9.87 13.43
N HIS A 183 -5.54 9.39 13.40
CA HIS A 183 -4.68 9.55 12.23
C HIS A 183 -4.10 8.22 11.77
N PHE A 184 -3.84 8.14 10.46
CA PHE A 184 -3.14 7.06 9.82
C PHE A 184 -2.25 7.63 8.71
N THR A 185 -0.99 7.18 8.66
CA THR A 185 -0.02 7.54 7.63
C THR A 185 1.05 6.46 7.53
N PHE A 186 1.81 6.46 6.45
CA PHE A 186 2.95 5.55 6.27
C PHE A 186 4.23 6.09 6.91
N LEU A 187 5.09 5.18 7.37
CA LEU A 187 6.51 5.44 7.57
C LEU A 187 7.31 5.08 6.32
N ASP A 188 7.08 3.89 5.79
CA ASP A 188 7.58 3.41 4.51
C ASP A 188 6.69 2.25 4.01
N ALA A 189 7.07 1.56 2.93
CA ALA A 189 6.28 0.45 2.42
C ALA A 189 6.48 -0.87 3.18
N TRP A 190 7.44 -0.95 4.09
CA TRP A 190 7.79 -2.16 4.82
C TRP A 190 6.92 -2.40 6.05
N ASP A 191 5.61 -2.28 5.90
CA ASP A 191 4.69 -2.50 7.00
C ASP A 191 4.74 -1.42 8.10
N LEU A 192 5.62 -0.45 7.96
CA LEU A 192 5.70 0.63 8.93
C LEU A 192 4.64 1.68 8.64
N HIS A 193 3.74 1.84 9.58
CA HIS A 193 2.72 2.87 9.54
C HIS A 193 2.56 3.49 10.91
N MET A 194 2.14 4.75 10.93
CA MET A 194 1.76 5.44 12.15
C MET A 194 0.25 5.54 12.21
N ARG A 195 -0.32 5.17 13.35
CA ARG A 195 -1.71 5.43 13.68
C ARG A 195 -1.82 5.86 15.15
N GLY A 196 -2.82 6.64 15.47
CA GLY A 196 -3.05 7.07 16.85
C GLY A 196 -4.14 8.12 16.93
N VAL A 197 -4.20 8.79 18.06
CA VAL A 197 -5.14 9.87 18.34
C VAL A 197 -4.39 11.19 18.40
N GLY A 198 -4.83 12.15 17.59
CA GLY A 198 -4.21 13.48 17.46
C GLY A 198 -2.81 13.43 16.86
N LEU A 199 -2.26 14.58 16.52
CA LEU A 199 -0.92 14.68 15.95
C LEU A 199 0.15 15.07 16.99
N LYS A 200 -0.25 15.28 18.23
CA LYS A 200 0.54 15.92 19.28
C LYS A 200 1.83 15.18 19.62
N ASN A 201 1.78 13.87 19.81
CA ASN A 201 2.87 13.11 20.39
C ASN A 201 3.51 12.09 19.44
N VAL A 202 2.86 11.74 18.34
CA VAL A 202 3.19 10.58 17.51
C VAL A 202 3.64 10.96 16.11
N TYR A 203 3.03 12.00 15.53
CA TYR A 203 3.32 12.37 14.15
C TYR A 203 4.62 13.18 14.04
N ASN A 204 5.62 12.64 13.37
CA ASN A 204 6.90 13.33 13.10
C ASN A 204 6.95 13.95 11.71
N GLY A 205 6.37 13.29 10.70
CA GLY A 205 6.43 13.76 9.31
C GLY A 205 7.80 13.61 8.64
N GLY A 206 7.96 14.29 7.53
CA GLY A 206 9.20 14.33 6.76
C GLY A 206 9.35 13.17 5.78
N LEU A 207 10.58 12.67 5.60
CA LEU A 207 10.91 11.66 4.62
C LEU A 207 10.21 10.31 4.88
N TYR A 208 10.07 9.93 6.15
CA TYR A 208 9.58 8.61 6.55
C TYR A 208 8.07 8.55 6.77
N SER A 209 7.40 9.68 6.96
CA SER A 209 5.99 9.66 7.36
C SER A 209 5.23 10.90 6.91
N GLY A 210 3.90 10.80 7.00
CA GLY A 210 3.03 11.96 6.84
C GLY A 210 2.38 12.10 5.49
N ASN A 211 2.66 11.25 4.51
CA ASN A 211 2.16 11.46 3.16
C ASN A 211 1.77 10.13 2.48
N PRO A 212 0.49 9.86 2.21
CA PRO A 212 -0.68 10.64 2.61
C PRO A 212 -0.95 10.59 4.12
N LEU A 213 -1.56 11.65 4.65
CA LEU A 213 -2.08 11.69 6.01
C LEU A 213 -3.60 11.59 5.99
N LEU A 214 -4.13 10.52 6.54
CA LEU A 214 -5.56 10.35 6.79
C LEU A 214 -5.89 10.82 8.22
N LEU A 215 -6.89 11.69 8.35
CA LEU A 215 -7.50 12.09 9.62
C LEU A 215 -8.95 11.64 9.63
N TYR A 216 -9.42 11.07 10.73
CA TYR A 216 -10.76 10.48 10.82
C TYR A 216 -11.39 10.59 12.21
N ASN A 217 -12.72 10.58 12.24
CA ASN A 217 -13.48 10.53 13.48
C ASN A 217 -13.38 9.12 14.09
N LEU A 218 -12.91 9.03 15.34
CA LEU A 218 -12.65 7.76 16.03
C LEU A 218 -13.90 6.93 16.37
N THR A 219 -15.09 7.54 16.35
CA THR A 219 -16.32 6.87 16.80
C THR A 219 -17.26 6.48 15.67
N LYS A 220 -17.18 7.15 14.51
CA LYS A 220 -18.13 6.98 13.41
C LYS A 220 -17.49 6.54 12.10
N LEU A 221 -16.22 6.87 11.85
CA LEU A 221 -15.46 6.61 10.62
C LEU A 221 -16.12 7.15 9.32
N ASP A 222 -17.10 8.03 9.45
CA ASP A 222 -17.86 8.61 8.34
C ASP A 222 -17.47 10.07 8.02
N SER A 223 -16.58 10.62 8.83
CA SER A 223 -16.03 11.97 8.68
C SER A 223 -14.52 11.88 8.59
N ASN A 224 -14.00 11.82 7.36
CA ASN A 224 -12.59 11.58 7.08
C ASN A 224 -12.03 12.60 6.12
N VAL A 225 -10.76 12.95 6.25
CA VAL A 225 -10.02 13.76 5.28
C VAL A 225 -8.66 13.14 4.98
N VAL A 226 -8.21 13.28 3.74
CA VAL A 226 -6.84 12.94 3.31
C VAL A 226 -6.12 14.23 2.93
N LEU A 227 -4.97 14.46 3.55
CA LEU A 227 -4.03 15.52 3.20
C LEU A 227 -2.81 14.86 2.54
N SER A 228 -2.48 15.25 1.32
CA SER A 228 -1.41 14.62 0.55
C SER A 228 -0.73 15.61 -0.39
N SER A 229 0.56 15.42 -0.66
CA SER A 229 1.20 16.03 -1.81
C SER A 229 0.50 15.58 -3.08
N LEU A 230 0.26 16.51 -4.01
CA LEU A 230 -0.31 16.22 -5.33
C LEU A 230 0.77 16.25 -6.42
N THR A 231 1.80 17.06 -6.25
CA THR A 231 2.90 17.22 -7.23
C THR A 231 4.26 17.29 -6.51
N ASN A 232 5.32 17.02 -7.26
CA ASN A 232 6.71 17.14 -6.78
C ASN A 232 6.99 16.33 -5.52
N PHE A 233 6.64 15.05 -5.57
CA PHE A 233 6.68 14.15 -4.41
C PHE A 233 8.05 14.06 -3.74
N MET A 234 9.14 14.21 -4.51
CA MET A 234 10.50 14.12 -4.01
C MET A 234 10.92 15.34 -3.17
N ILE A 235 10.18 16.43 -3.21
CA ILE A 235 10.50 17.68 -2.52
C ILE A 235 9.35 18.27 -1.70
N ASN A 236 8.12 17.84 -1.90
CA ASN A 236 6.91 18.35 -1.25
C ASN A 236 6.53 17.47 -0.05
N PHE A 237 6.88 17.89 1.16
CA PHE A 237 6.77 17.11 2.37
C PHE A 237 5.72 17.67 3.32
N GLN A 238 5.26 16.81 4.22
CA GLN A 238 4.45 17.16 5.38
C GLN A 238 5.27 16.89 6.64
N THR A 239 5.21 17.81 7.61
CA THR A 239 5.98 17.67 8.84
C THR A 239 5.30 18.39 10.02
N ARG A 240 5.60 17.92 11.22
CA ARG A 240 5.30 18.58 12.47
C ARG A 240 6.59 18.69 13.29
N SER A 241 7.18 19.89 13.33
CA SER A 241 8.46 20.12 13.98
C SER A 241 8.32 20.97 15.26
N PRO A 242 9.04 20.63 16.34
CA PRO A 242 9.11 21.45 17.55
C PRO A 242 9.58 22.87 17.26
N SER A 243 10.58 23.04 16.40
CA SER A 243 11.12 24.36 16.03
C SER A 243 10.13 25.24 15.26
N LEU A 244 9.04 24.66 14.76
CA LEU A 244 7.97 25.32 14.01
C LEU A 244 6.64 25.29 14.78
N ASN A 245 6.68 25.47 16.10
CA ASN A 245 5.53 25.48 17.01
C ASN A 245 4.68 24.19 16.98
N TYR A 246 5.25 23.06 16.56
CA TYR A 246 4.52 21.79 16.35
C TYR A 246 3.35 21.87 15.37
N HIS A 247 3.23 22.92 14.57
CA HIS A 247 2.20 23.01 13.54
C HIS A 247 2.43 21.97 12.44
N LEU A 248 1.35 21.42 11.90
CA LEU A 248 1.40 20.61 10.71
C LEU A 248 1.67 21.51 9.51
N SER A 249 2.81 21.36 8.89
CA SER A 249 3.30 22.21 7.80
C SER A 249 3.52 21.38 6.53
N CYS A 250 3.06 21.86 5.40
CA CYS A 250 3.28 21.25 4.08
C CYS A 250 4.10 22.20 3.21
N GLY A 251 5.11 21.67 2.51
CA GLY A 251 5.94 22.47 1.63
C GLY A 251 7.27 21.83 1.27
N LEU A 252 8.19 22.64 0.77
CA LEU A 252 9.52 22.22 0.39
C LEU A 252 10.34 21.75 1.60
N HIS A 253 11.01 20.60 1.49
CA HIS A 253 11.84 20.10 2.60
C HIS A 253 13.10 20.96 2.85
N GLY A 254 13.65 20.86 4.05
CA GLY A 254 14.72 21.76 4.52
C GLY A 254 16.13 21.49 3.99
N ARG A 255 16.33 20.50 3.11
CA ARG A 255 17.65 20.21 2.51
C ARG A 255 17.89 20.92 1.18
N LEU A 256 16.86 21.46 0.52
CA LEU A 256 17.02 22.17 -0.73
C LEU A 256 17.97 23.36 -0.54
N HIS A 257 18.95 23.50 -1.41
CA HIS A 257 19.90 24.62 -1.39
C HIS A 257 19.32 25.83 -2.10
N GLN A 258 18.62 25.60 -3.19
CA GLN A 258 18.00 26.60 -4.03
C GLN A 258 16.80 26.04 -4.78
N ILE A 259 15.97 26.90 -5.29
CA ILE A 259 14.90 26.60 -6.25
C ILE A 259 14.96 27.60 -7.41
N ASP A 260 14.64 27.11 -8.61
CA ASP A 260 14.57 27.93 -9.79
C ASP A 260 13.20 28.61 -9.91
N GLN A 261 13.15 29.72 -10.62
CA GLN A 261 11.90 30.42 -10.97
C GLN A 261 10.92 29.48 -11.67
N SER A 262 9.65 29.73 -11.49
CA SER A 262 8.52 28.95 -12.04
C SER A 262 8.28 27.57 -11.38
N LEU A 263 9.01 27.25 -10.32
CA LEU A 263 8.65 26.06 -9.51
C LEU A 263 7.25 26.24 -8.92
N SER A 264 6.46 25.20 -9.04
CA SER A 264 5.13 25.12 -8.41
C SER A 264 4.96 23.78 -7.71
N LEU A 265 4.26 23.77 -6.59
CA LEU A 265 3.87 22.54 -5.90
C LEU A 265 2.45 22.67 -5.37
N SER A 266 1.76 21.55 -5.28
CA SER A 266 0.38 21.47 -4.84
C SER A 266 0.21 20.41 -3.76
N THR A 267 -0.64 20.71 -2.78
CA THR A 267 -1.08 19.79 -1.72
C THR A 267 -2.61 19.70 -1.79
N ILE A 268 -3.15 18.49 -1.78
CA ILE A 268 -4.58 18.22 -1.82
C ILE A 268 -5.13 17.92 -0.43
N LEU A 269 -6.24 18.55 -0.08
CA LEU A 269 -7.11 18.17 1.02
C LEU A 269 -8.41 17.65 0.45
N LEU A 270 -8.65 16.35 0.58
CA LEU A 270 -9.85 15.65 0.13
C LEU A 270 -10.68 15.24 1.34
N ALA A 271 -11.98 15.54 1.33
CA ALA A 271 -12.90 15.07 2.37
C ALA A 271 -13.79 13.93 1.87
N SER A 272 -14.17 13.01 2.75
CA SER A 272 -15.18 12.00 2.46
C SER A 272 -16.58 12.64 2.38
N GLN A 273 -17.43 12.09 1.51
CA GLN A 273 -18.87 12.34 1.56
C GLN A 273 -19.50 11.57 2.73
N SER A 274 -20.75 11.90 3.07
CA SER A 274 -21.49 11.23 4.14
C SER A 274 -21.51 9.70 3.94
N LYS A 275 -21.36 8.96 5.05
CA LYS A 275 -21.34 7.49 5.11
C LYS A 275 -20.20 6.78 4.37
N GLN A 276 -19.12 7.47 4.07
CA GLN A 276 -17.93 6.87 3.47
C GLN A 276 -16.89 6.54 4.53
N GLY A 277 -16.52 5.26 4.62
CA GLY A 277 -15.48 4.77 5.52
C GLY A 277 -14.04 5.07 5.04
N ILE A 278 -13.07 4.53 5.77
CA ILE A 278 -11.64 4.75 5.55
C ILE A 278 -11.16 4.16 4.22
N ASN A 279 -11.52 2.90 3.93
CA ASN A 279 -11.16 2.28 2.65
C ASN A 279 -11.67 3.10 1.47
N ARG A 280 -12.91 3.61 1.58
CA ARG A 280 -13.53 4.35 0.49
C ARG A 280 -12.85 5.69 0.20
N ILE A 281 -12.47 6.45 1.22
CA ILE A 281 -11.77 7.73 1.00
C ILE A 281 -10.35 7.51 0.46
N ILE A 282 -9.64 6.47 0.91
CA ILE A 282 -8.32 6.14 0.38
C ILE A 282 -8.41 5.71 -1.09
N ASN A 283 -9.40 4.88 -1.45
CA ASN A 283 -9.64 4.50 -2.84
C ASN A 283 -10.05 5.69 -3.71
N LEU A 284 -10.87 6.62 -3.20
CA LEU A 284 -11.24 7.84 -3.89
C LEU A 284 -10.02 8.74 -4.12
N TRP A 285 -9.18 8.94 -3.09
CA TRP A 285 -7.93 9.66 -3.20
C TRP A 285 -7.03 9.04 -4.28
N GLY A 286 -6.79 7.73 -4.23
CA GLY A 286 -5.96 7.05 -5.22
C GLY A 286 -6.53 7.15 -6.64
N LYS A 287 -7.87 7.03 -6.81
CA LYS A 287 -8.52 7.23 -8.10
C LYS A 287 -8.28 8.63 -8.67
N LEU A 288 -8.40 9.66 -7.83
CA LEU A 288 -8.15 11.05 -8.23
C LEU A 288 -6.68 11.28 -8.58
N MET A 289 -5.74 10.70 -7.82
CA MET A 289 -4.31 10.74 -8.12
C MET A 289 -4.02 10.08 -9.47
N LEU A 290 -4.54 8.88 -9.72
CA LEU A 290 -4.40 8.20 -11.01
C LEU A 290 -5.02 8.99 -12.17
N GLN A 291 -6.15 9.65 -11.95
CA GLN A 291 -6.77 10.52 -12.96
C GLN A 291 -5.91 11.74 -13.27
N TYR A 292 -5.38 12.40 -12.25
CA TYR A 292 -4.51 13.56 -12.40
C TYR A 292 -3.25 13.24 -13.21
N TYR A 293 -2.68 12.05 -13.01
CA TYR A 293 -1.50 11.57 -13.76
C TYR A 293 -1.84 10.79 -15.04
N GLY A 294 -3.14 10.71 -15.44
CA GLY A 294 -3.57 10.02 -16.66
C GLY A 294 -3.39 8.51 -16.65
N LYS A 295 -3.47 7.88 -15.45
CA LYS A 295 -3.13 6.46 -15.21
C LYS A 295 -4.30 5.57 -14.76
N GLN A 296 -5.52 5.94 -15.07
CA GLN A 296 -6.72 5.18 -14.66
C GLN A 296 -6.70 3.71 -15.13
N HIS A 297 -6.03 3.44 -16.25
CA HIS A 297 -5.94 2.12 -16.87
C HIS A 297 -4.97 1.15 -16.16
N ILE A 298 -4.13 1.63 -15.23
CA ILE A 298 -3.15 0.77 -14.52
C ILE A 298 -3.85 -0.32 -13.70
N LYS A 299 -5.03 -0.02 -13.16
CA LYS A 299 -5.87 -1.00 -12.46
C LYS A 299 -6.71 -1.88 -13.38
N ASP A 300 -6.44 -1.90 -14.70
CA ASP A 300 -7.12 -2.83 -15.59
C ASP A 300 -6.75 -4.27 -15.21
N GLN A 301 -7.72 -4.91 -14.57
CA GLN A 301 -7.59 -6.25 -14.01
C GLN A 301 -7.17 -7.31 -15.02
N LYS A 302 -7.48 -7.14 -16.32
CA LYS A 302 -7.06 -8.08 -17.36
C LYS A 302 -5.54 -8.09 -17.56
N THR A 303 -4.90 -6.94 -17.43
CA THR A 303 -3.46 -6.79 -17.68
C THR A 303 -2.63 -7.44 -16.59
N PHE A 304 -2.90 -7.16 -15.30
CA PHE A 304 -2.10 -7.73 -14.23
C PHE A 304 -2.46 -9.18 -13.89
N ARG A 305 -3.72 -9.61 -14.09
CA ARG A 305 -4.14 -10.99 -13.79
C ARG A 305 -3.45 -12.05 -14.62
N ASN A 306 -3.02 -11.71 -15.84
CA ASN A 306 -2.29 -12.62 -16.73
C ASN A 306 -0.76 -12.53 -16.55
N ASP A 307 -0.30 -11.60 -15.71
CA ASP A 307 1.12 -11.47 -15.40
C ASP A 307 1.63 -12.71 -14.66
N PHE A 308 2.78 -13.24 -15.12
CA PHE A 308 3.36 -14.44 -14.49
C PHE A 308 3.67 -14.24 -13.02
N TYR A 309 4.18 -13.05 -12.65
CA TYR A 309 4.56 -12.73 -11.29
C TYR A 309 3.38 -12.74 -10.32
N VAL A 310 2.23 -12.27 -10.77
CA VAL A 310 0.98 -12.25 -9.99
C VAL A 310 0.25 -13.59 -10.05
N SER A 311 0.31 -14.29 -11.20
CA SER A 311 -0.53 -15.48 -11.44
C SER A 311 0.13 -16.81 -11.12
N LYS A 312 1.46 -16.86 -10.90
CA LYS A 312 2.22 -18.10 -10.79
C LYS A 312 3.05 -18.17 -9.51
N LEU A 313 3.32 -19.40 -9.05
CA LEU A 313 4.21 -19.65 -7.92
C LEU A 313 5.68 -19.48 -8.36
N GLY A 314 6.45 -18.75 -7.57
CA GLY A 314 7.87 -18.49 -7.75
C GLY A 314 8.78 -19.13 -6.72
N TYR A 315 10.09 -18.96 -6.95
CA TYR A 315 11.15 -19.29 -6.01
C TYR A 315 12.10 -18.09 -5.85
N TYR A 316 12.35 -17.70 -4.61
CA TYR A 316 13.25 -16.60 -4.26
C TYR A 316 14.50 -17.11 -3.55
N THR A 317 15.65 -16.49 -3.88
CA THR A 317 16.87 -16.65 -3.09
C THR A 317 16.99 -15.60 -2.00
N ASP A 318 16.27 -14.48 -2.13
CA ASP A 318 16.19 -13.48 -1.06
C ASP A 318 15.65 -14.11 0.23
N THR A 319 16.31 -13.82 1.35
CA THR A 319 15.99 -14.28 2.72
C THR A 319 15.68 -15.77 2.88
N GLY A 320 15.95 -16.58 1.86
CA GLY A 320 15.70 -18.02 1.83
C GLY A 320 16.88 -18.91 2.20
N ALA A 321 16.76 -20.20 1.89
CA ALA A 321 17.78 -21.19 2.18
C ALA A 321 19.09 -20.95 1.43
N TYR A 322 19.04 -20.31 0.25
CA TYR A 322 20.19 -20.02 -0.60
C TYR A 322 20.54 -18.52 -0.67
N TYR A 323 20.20 -17.80 0.36
CA TYR A 323 20.52 -16.40 0.53
C TYR A 323 22.00 -16.20 0.92
N TRP A 324 22.59 -15.05 0.65
CA TRP A 324 23.93 -14.66 1.11
C TRP A 324 25.06 -15.62 0.81
N TYR A 325 25.22 -15.98 -0.46
CA TYR A 325 26.23 -16.95 -0.90
C TYR A 325 26.10 -18.34 -0.26
N ASN A 326 24.97 -18.61 0.41
CA ASN A 326 24.66 -19.96 0.87
C ASN A 326 24.32 -20.84 -0.34
N LYS A 327 24.86 -22.05 -0.39
CA LYS A 327 24.74 -22.96 -1.51
C LYS A 327 24.62 -24.40 -1.04
N GLU A 328 24.20 -25.28 -1.92
CA GLU A 328 23.97 -26.68 -1.59
C GLU A 328 25.32 -27.42 -1.40
N GLY A 329 25.69 -27.68 -0.16
CA GLY A 329 26.91 -28.38 0.20
C GLY A 329 28.18 -27.76 -0.44
N ASN A 330 28.93 -28.58 -1.17
CA ASN A 330 30.16 -28.14 -1.86
C ASN A 330 29.93 -27.66 -3.32
N LEU A 331 28.69 -27.54 -3.76
CA LEU A 331 28.34 -27.09 -5.11
C LEU A 331 28.67 -25.62 -5.31
N THR A 332 28.89 -25.18 -6.55
CA THR A 332 28.84 -23.75 -6.90
C THR A 332 27.41 -23.23 -6.87
N TYR A 333 27.23 -21.91 -6.94
CA TYR A 333 25.87 -21.34 -7.04
C TYR A 333 25.16 -21.83 -8.28
N GLU A 334 25.81 -21.82 -9.43
CA GLU A 334 25.25 -22.31 -10.68
C GLU A 334 24.82 -23.79 -10.58
N GLN A 335 25.69 -24.64 -10.02
CA GLN A 335 25.35 -26.04 -9.74
C GLN A 335 24.20 -26.22 -8.75
N THR A 336 24.11 -25.33 -7.77
CA THR A 336 22.97 -25.30 -6.82
C THR A 336 21.66 -25.03 -7.55
N PHE A 337 21.63 -24.06 -8.49
CA PHE A 337 20.44 -23.76 -9.29
C PHE A 337 20.06 -24.92 -10.23
N ILE A 338 21.05 -25.57 -10.84
CA ILE A 338 20.80 -26.76 -11.66
C ILE A 338 20.09 -27.84 -10.83
N LYS A 339 20.67 -28.16 -9.68
CA LYS A 339 20.11 -29.17 -8.77
C LYS A 339 18.76 -28.78 -8.18
N LEU A 340 18.57 -27.49 -7.89
CA LEU A 340 17.29 -26.94 -7.42
C LEU A 340 16.19 -27.11 -8.48
N LYS A 341 16.50 -26.81 -9.74
CA LYS A 341 15.56 -27.00 -10.85
C LYS A 341 15.22 -28.48 -11.07
N GLU A 342 16.21 -29.35 -11.01
CA GLU A 342 16.00 -30.80 -11.08
C GLU A 342 15.10 -31.30 -9.95
N TYR A 343 15.33 -30.85 -8.72
CA TYR A 343 14.50 -31.16 -7.55
C TYR A 343 13.05 -30.71 -7.75
N HIS A 344 12.82 -29.48 -8.19
CA HIS A 344 11.46 -28.97 -8.43
C HIS A 344 10.73 -29.80 -9.50
N LEU A 345 11.43 -30.25 -10.54
CA LEU A 345 10.84 -31.10 -11.58
C LEU A 345 10.55 -32.52 -11.08
N GLN A 346 11.46 -33.13 -10.34
CA GLN A 346 11.32 -34.49 -9.81
C GLN A 346 10.17 -34.59 -8.81
N GLU A 347 10.09 -33.62 -7.90
CA GLU A 347 9.04 -33.56 -6.86
C GLU A 347 7.74 -32.89 -7.37
N LYS A 348 7.70 -32.49 -8.66
CA LYS A 348 6.55 -31.82 -9.28
C LYS A 348 6.12 -30.54 -8.57
N ILE A 349 7.08 -29.81 -7.99
CA ILE A 349 6.86 -28.49 -7.39
C ILE A 349 6.73 -27.48 -8.53
N PRO A 350 5.58 -26.80 -8.72
CA PRO A 350 5.27 -26.10 -9.97
C PRO A 350 5.82 -24.66 -9.96
N ILE A 351 7.15 -24.50 -9.79
CA ILE A 351 7.81 -23.19 -9.85
C ILE A 351 7.82 -22.68 -11.30
N ARG A 352 7.44 -21.40 -11.50
CA ARG A 352 7.27 -20.77 -12.80
C ARG A 352 8.15 -19.54 -13.03
N TYR A 353 8.86 -19.05 -12.01
CA TYR A 353 9.88 -18.02 -12.13
C TYR A 353 10.88 -18.14 -10.97
N TYR A 354 12.09 -17.59 -11.16
CA TYR A 354 13.15 -17.55 -10.15
C TYR A 354 13.66 -16.14 -9.95
N GLU A 355 13.97 -15.81 -8.71
CA GLU A 355 14.62 -14.56 -8.34
C GLU A 355 16.11 -14.81 -8.01
N LEU A 356 16.97 -13.89 -8.45
CA LEU A 356 18.39 -13.85 -8.18
C LEU A 356 18.73 -12.60 -7.39
N ASP A 357 18.94 -12.77 -6.10
CA ASP A 357 19.30 -11.66 -5.19
C ASP A 357 20.70 -11.10 -5.43
N SER A 358 21.20 -10.25 -4.57
CA SER A 358 22.37 -9.38 -4.68
C SER A 358 23.75 -10.06 -4.78
N TYR A 359 23.86 -11.36 -4.73
CA TYR A 359 25.14 -12.10 -4.60
C TYR A 359 25.93 -12.28 -5.91
N TRP A 360 25.38 -12.01 -7.07
CA TRP A 360 25.95 -12.40 -8.37
C TRP A 360 26.77 -11.30 -9.08
N TYR A 361 26.60 -10.03 -8.77
CA TYR A 361 27.31 -8.90 -9.39
C TYR A 361 28.47 -8.42 -8.51
N TYR A 362 29.37 -7.61 -9.10
CA TYR A 362 30.53 -7.05 -8.39
C TYR A 362 30.10 -5.87 -7.52
N LYS A 363 30.55 -5.88 -6.27
CA LYS A 363 30.28 -4.83 -5.27
C LYS A 363 31.59 -4.15 -4.85
N GLN A 364 31.48 -3.01 -4.20
CA GLN A 364 32.57 -2.39 -3.46
C GLN A 364 33.10 -3.34 -2.36
N ASN A 365 34.35 -3.16 -1.94
CA ASN A 365 34.92 -3.95 -0.83
C ASN A 365 35.00 -5.47 -1.04
N ASN A 366 35.74 -5.88 -2.07
CA ASN A 366 36.10 -7.29 -2.37
C ASN A 366 34.94 -8.22 -2.73
N ASN A 367 33.83 -7.70 -3.21
CA ASN A 367 32.70 -8.44 -3.77
C ASN A 367 31.91 -9.34 -2.78
N THR A 368 32.21 -9.31 -1.49
CA THR A 368 31.61 -10.20 -0.48
C THR A 368 30.76 -9.48 0.56
N GLY A 369 30.72 -8.13 0.52
CA GLY A 369 29.95 -7.34 1.49
C GLY A 369 28.49 -7.13 1.06
N GLU A 370 27.54 -7.36 1.95
CA GLU A 370 26.13 -7.05 1.79
C GLU A 370 25.92 -5.57 1.47
N HIS A 371 26.60 -4.72 2.19
CA HIS A 371 26.38 -3.28 2.22
C HIS A 371 27.15 -2.47 1.16
N GLY A 372 27.90 -3.13 0.27
CA GLY A 372 28.63 -2.43 -0.80
C GLY A 372 27.71 -2.04 -1.97
N GLY A 373 27.81 -0.81 -2.49
CA GLY A 373 27.20 -0.40 -3.75
C GLY A 373 27.70 -1.21 -4.94
N ILE A 374 26.96 -1.19 -6.06
CA ILE A 374 27.31 -1.88 -7.30
C ILE A 374 28.57 -1.25 -7.88
N LYS A 375 29.62 -2.05 -8.13
CA LYS A 375 30.84 -1.64 -8.83
C LYS A 375 30.76 -1.94 -10.33
N LEU A 376 30.27 -3.15 -10.65
CA LEU A 376 30.04 -3.59 -12.03
C LEU A 376 28.82 -4.53 -12.04
N TYR A 377 27.81 -4.19 -12.81
CA TYR A 377 26.54 -4.96 -12.89
C TYR A 377 26.65 -6.02 -13.99
N GLU A 378 27.48 -7.02 -13.71
CA GLU A 378 27.70 -8.19 -14.55
C GLU A 378 27.84 -9.45 -13.69
N PRO A 379 27.43 -10.64 -14.22
CA PRO A 379 27.54 -11.88 -13.47
C PRO A 379 29.01 -12.24 -13.22
N ARG A 380 29.33 -12.51 -11.97
CA ARG A 380 30.66 -12.94 -11.56
C ARG A 380 30.90 -14.39 -11.99
N PRO A 381 32.04 -14.73 -12.61
CA PRO A 381 32.32 -16.10 -13.06
C PRO A 381 32.43 -17.13 -11.92
N ASP A 382 32.76 -16.69 -10.70
CA ASP A 382 32.80 -17.56 -9.51
C ASP A 382 31.40 -17.89 -8.95
N VAL A 383 30.37 -17.17 -9.40
CA VAL A 383 28.95 -17.42 -9.03
C VAL A 383 28.23 -18.12 -10.19
N PHE A 384 28.27 -17.54 -11.39
CA PHE A 384 27.66 -18.08 -12.60
C PHE A 384 28.73 -18.15 -13.70
N SER A 385 29.44 -19.29 -13.76
CA SER A 385 30.60 -19.50 -14.67
C SER A 385 30.23 -19.40 -16.15
N HIS A 386 29.00 -19.72 -16.53
CA HIS A 386 28.47 -19.61 -17.88
C HIS A 386 27.58 -18.38 -18.09
N GLY A 387 27.38 -17.57 -17.04
CA GLY A 387 26.54 -16.37 -17.04
C GLY A 387 25.06 -16.62 -16.91
N ILE A 388 24.31 -15.56 -16.56
CA ILE A 388 22.87 -15.62 -16.27
C ILE A 388 22.05 -16.00 -17.52
N GLN A 389 22.45 -15.57 -18.70
CA GLN A 389 21.75 -15.90 -19.95
C GLN A 389 21.73 -17.44 -20.21
N VAL A 390 22.84 -18.09 -19.98
CA VAL A 390 22.93 -19.57 -20.15
C VAL A 390 22.12 -20.27 -19.07
N LEU A 391 22.24 -19.83 -17.82
CA LEU A 391 21.43 -20.36 -16.71
C LEU A 391 19.94 -20.24 -17.00
N GLN A 392 19.46 -19.08 -17.46
CA GLN A 392 18.05 -18.87 -17.77
C GLN A 392 17.58 -19.74 -18.95
N ARG A 393 18.33 -19.71 -20.08
CA ARG A 393 17.92 -20.37 -21.33
C ARG A 393 17.98 -21.89 -21.23
N ASP A 394 19.06 -22.44 -20.66
CA ASP A 394 19.37 -23.87 -20.74
C ASP A 394 18.94 -24.64 -19.48
N VAL A 395 18.86 -23.97 -18.32
CA VAL A 395 18.53 -24.61 -17.03
C VAL A 395 17.13 -24.26 -16.56
N LEU A 396 16.89 -22.97 -16.25
CA LEU A 396 15.64 -22.55 -15.61
C LEU A 396 14.47 -22.59 -16.58
N GLN A 397 14.66 -22.13 -17.82
CA GLN A 397 13.66 -22.10 -18.89
C GLN A 397 12.34 -21.42 -18.47
N THR A 398 12.45 -20.45 -17.59
CA THR A 398 11.33 -19.67 -17.02
C THR A 398 11.76 -18.21 -16.91
N PRO A 399 10.83 -17.25 -16.77
CA PRO A 399 11.20 -15.87 -16.46
C PRO A 399 12.10 -15.77 -15.22
N ILE A 400 13.01 -14.82 -15.23
CA ILE A 400 13.85 -14.50 -14.07
C ILE A 400 13.66 -13.06 -13.63
N ILE A 401 13.85 -12.85 -12.34
CA ILE A 401 13.84 -11.58 -11.65
C ILE A 401 15.24 -11.34 -11.12
N VAL A 402 15.78 -10.13 -11.25
CA VAL A 402 17.12 -9.82 -10.76
C VAL A 402 17.10 -8.61 -9.84
N HIS A 403 17.91 -8.69 -8.81
CA HIS A 403 18.14 -7.62 -7.84
C HIS A 403 19.05 -6.53 -8.40
N HIS A 404 18.74 -5.27 -8.07
CA HIS A 404 19.53 -4.07 -8.35
C HIS A 404 19.47 -3.13 -7.15
N LYS A 405 20.53 -2.33 -6.93
CA LYS A 405 20.57 -1.30 -5.90
C LYS A 405 21.43 -0.10 -6.35
N TYR A 406 21.73 0.84 -5.45
CA TYR A 406 22.61 1.97 -5.72
C TYR A 406 24.02 1.55 -6.14
N TYR A 407 24.74 2.43 -6.84
CA TYR A 407 26.12 2.23 -7.25
C TYR A 407 27.12 2.73 -6.21
N SER A 408 28.32 2.15 -6.20
CA SER A 408 29.43 2.63 -5.39
C SER A 408 30.10 3.83 -6.05
N THR A 409 30.78 4.66 -5.27
CA THR A 409 31.52 5.82 -5.79
C THR A 409 32.77 5.44 -6.59
N ASP A 410 33.20 4.17 -6.53
CA ASP A 410 34.28 3.60 -7.36
C ASP A 410 33.75 2.71 -8.50
N ASN A 411 32.48 2.84 -8.90
CA ASN A 411 31.92 2.06 -9.99
C ASN A 411 32.62 2.35 -11.33
N LEU A 412 32.69 1.30 -12.16
CA LEU A 412 33.44 1.38 -13.43
C LEU A 412 32.73 2.15 -14.54
N TYR A 413 31.49 2.52 -14.34
CA TYR A 413 30.68 3.20 -15.34
C TYR A 413 30.89 4.71 -15.41
N GLN A 414 31.41 5.33 -14.34
CA GLN A 414 31.64 6.78 -14.25
C GLN A 414 32.63 7.28 -15.29
N ALA A 415 33.52 6.40 -15.82
CA ALA A 415 34.42 6.74 -16.89
C ALA A 415 33.71 7.12 -18.22
N LYS A 416 32.44 6.72 -18.37
CA LYS A 416 31.70 6.86 -19.63
C LYS A 416 30.35 7.58 -19.47
N TYR A 417 29.73 7.51 -18.30
CA TYR A 417 28.38 8.02 -18.05
C TYR A 417 28.38 9.01 -16.89
N LEU A 418 27.41 9.91 -16.89
CA LEU A 418 27.25 10.88 -15.83
C LEU A 418 26.72 10.20 -14.57
N PHE A 419 27.46 10.36 -13.49
CA PHE A 419 27.06 9.96 -12.14
C PHE A 419 27.23 11.13 -11.17
N LYS A 420 26.37 11.20 -10.16
CA LYS A 420 26.51 12.10 -9.01
C LYS A 420 26.97 11.27 -7.83
N ASN A 421 28.14 11.57 -7.29
CA ASN A 421 28.66 10.90 -6.10
C ASN A 421 28.20 11.62 -4.83
N GLY A 422 27.72 10.86 -3.87
CA GLY A 422 27.43 11.38 -2.53
C GLY A 422 28.71 11.85 -1.83
N THR A 423 28.60 12.92 -1.06
CA THR A 423 29.72 13.54 -0.32
C THR A 423 30.27 12.62 0.78
N ASP A 424 29.54 11.64 1.24
CA ASP A 424 29.98 10.63 2.21
C ASP A 424 30.79 9.48 1.58
N GLY A 425 30.92 9.45 0.25
CA GLY A 425 31.72 8.47 -0.49
C GLY A 425 31.12 7.06 -0.58
N LYS A 426 29.85 6.87 -0.19
CA LYS A 426 29.20 5.54 -0.21
C LYS A 426 28.36 5.31 -1.46
N VAL A 427 27.43 6.21 -1.73
CA VAL A 427 26.42 6.09 -2.78
C VAL A 427 26.77 6.94 -3.99
N SER A 428 26.53 6.40 -5.16
CA SER A 428 26.63 7.09 -6.45
C SER A 428 25.37 6.83 -7.26
N LEU A 429 24.76 7.89 -7.79
CA LEU A 429 23.54 7.81 -8.60
C LEU A 429 23.85 8.08 -10.07
N PRO A 430 23.44 7.19 -10.99
CA PRO A 430 23.48 7.49 -12.42
C PRO A 430 22.42 8.53 -12.78
N LEU A 431 22.82 9.57 -13.51
CA LEU A 431 21.94 10.62 -14.04
C LEU A 431 21.86 10.60 -15.58
N ASP A 432 22.50 9.63 -16.23
CA ASP A 432 22.56 9.52 -17.69
C ASP A 432 21.55 8.46 -18.17
N GLN A 433 20.53 8.88 -18.92
CA GLN A 433 19.55 7.97 -19.53
C GLN A 433 20.21 6.85 -20.35
N ARG A 434 21.32 7.15 -21.03
CA ARG A 434 22.05 6.18 -21.85
C ARG A 434 22.65 5.04 -21.02
N PHE A 435 23.00 5.33 -19.77
CA PHE A 435 23.48 4.32 -18.82
C PHE A 435 22.36 3.32 -18.49
N PHE A 436 21.18 3.81 -18.10
CA PHE A 436 20.04 2.95 -17.81
C PHE A 436 19.62 2.13 -19.05
N ASN A 437 19.58 2.76 -20.24
CA ASN A 437 19.27 2.05 -21.48
C ASN A 437 20.26 0.90 -21.75
N LYS A 438 21.55 1.10 -21.47
CA LYS A 438 22.57 0.04 -21.56
C LYS A 438 22.25 -1.12 -20.59
N ILE A 439 22.01 -0.82 -19.31
CA ILE A 439 21.77 -1.84 -18.28
C ILE A 439 20.51 -2.65 -18.61
N PHE A 440 19.40 -1.97 -18.93
CA PHE A 440 18.15 -2.65 -19.25
C PHE A 440 18.23 -3.47 -20.54
N SER A 441 18.90 -2.99 -21.57
CA SER A 441 19.17 -3.78 -22.78
C SER A 441 19.99 -5.04 -22.49
N GLN A 442 20.98 -4.94 -21.61
CA GLN A 442 21.84 -6.05 -21.20
C GLN A 442 21.04 -7.12 -20.44
N ILE A 443 20.28 -6.73 -19.41
CA ILE A 443 19.52 -7.70 -18.61
C ILE A 443 18.38 -8.32 -19.40
N LYS A 444 17.78 -7.60 -20.36
CA LYS A 444 16.77 -8.18 -21.27
C LYS A 444 17.37 -9.31 -22.11
N GLN A 445 18.62 -9.19 -22.57
CA GLN A 445 19.32 -10.27 -23.28
C GLN A 445 19.55 -11.49 -22.38
N TRP A 446 19.59 -11.35 -21.07
CA TRP A 446 19.69 -12.46 -20.11
C TRP A 446 18.35 -13.16 -19.84
N GLY A 447 17.24 -12.67 -20.42
CA GLY A 447 15.89 -13.21 -20.19
C GLY A 447 15.22 -12.68 -18.92
N VAL A 448 15.70 -11.52 -18.42
CA VAL A 448 15.08 -10.84 -17.28
C VAL A 448 13.77 -10.19 -17.70
N GLU A 449 12.73 -10.42 -16.94
CA GLU A 449 11.41 -9.83 -17.13
C GLU A 449 11.07 -8.78 -16.07
N ILE A 450 11.67 -8.87 -14.88
CA ILE A 450 11.45 -7.94 -13.77
C ILE A 450 12.80 -7.60 -13.13
N LEU A 451 12.99 -6.32 -12.77
CA LEU A 451 14.11 -5.84 -11.97
C LEU A 451 13.59 -5.37 -10.61
N ILE A 452 14.19 -5.87 -9.54
CA ILE A 452 13.96 -5.35 -8.17
C ILE A 452 14.92 -4.19 -7.95
N GLN A 453 14.38 -2.98 -7.80
CA GLN A 453 15.11 -1.82 -7.33
C GLN A 453 15.02 -1.77 -5.82
N ASP A 454 16.04 -2.27 -5.19
CA ASP A 454 16.17 -2.35 -3.75
C ASP A 454 17.01 -1.20 -3.17
N TRP A 455 17.03 -1.07 -1.84
CA TRP A 455 17.78 -0.05 -1.08
C TRP A 455 17.41 1.39 -1.48
N LEU A 456 16.15 1.64 -1.82
CA LEU A 456 15.70 2.98 -2.18
C LEU A 456 15.87 3.98 -1.02
N SER A 457 15.67 3.54 0.23
CA SER A 457 15.93 4.37 1.42
C SER A 457 17.35 4.92 1.47
N SER A 458 18.36 4.11 1.08
CA SER A 458 19.77 4.54 1.06
C SER A 458 20.06 5.65 0.05
N VAL A 459 19.27 5.79 -1.00
CA VAL A 459 19.39 6.88 -1.96
C VAL A 459 19.25 8.24 -1.27
N TYR A 460 18.43 8.35 -0.24
CA TYR A 460 18.24 9.59 0.51
C TYR A 460 19.06 9.67 1.78
N GLU A 461 19.15 8.56 2.50
CA GLU A 461 19.82 8.53 3.79
C GLU A 461 21.32 8.63 3.67
N ASP A 462 21.89 7.85 2.73
CA ASP A 462 23.34 7.76 2.50
C ASP A 462 23.83 8.67 1.38
N MET A 463 22.93 9.39 0.69
CA MET A 463 23.27 10.38 -0.32
C MET A 463 22.45 11.66 -0.15
N PRO A 464 22.78 12.51 0.83
CA PRO A 464 22.10 13.80 1.02
C PRO A 464 22.03 14.67 -0.23
N ASP A 465 23.05 14.58 -1.08
CA ASP A 465 23.17 15.32 -2.34
C ASP A 465 22.00 15.09 -3.31
N ALA A 466 21.31 13.94 -3.22
CA ALA A 466 20.13 13.65 -4.04
C ALA A 466 18.94 14.58 -3.75
N SER A 467 18.97 15.24 -2.59
CA SER A 467 17.91 16.14 -2.12
C SER A 467 18.33 17.60 -1.99
N TYR A 468 19.50 18.00 -2.54
CA TYR A 468 19.95 19.40 -2.51
C TYR A 468 19.34 20.26 -3.62
N ASP A 469 18.80 19.64 -4.65
CA ASP A 469 18.10 20.29 -5.76
C ASP A 469 16.76 19.62 -6.05
N VAL A 470 15.96 20.23 -6.88
CA VAL A 470 14.60 19.76 -7.22
C VAL A 470 14.57 18.62 -8.23
N TYR A 471 15.69 18.29 -8.87
CA TYR A 471 15.77 17.43 -10.06
C TYR A 471 16.37 16.06 -9.76
N THR A 472 17.50 15.99 -9.06
CA THR A 472 18.37 14.80 -8.98
C THR A 472 17.60 13.53 -8.60
N ALA A 473 16.82 13.55 -7.53
CA ALA A 473 16.08 12.36 -7.07
C ALA A 473 14.98 11.96 -8.07
N ARG A 474 14.24 12.94 -8.58
CA ARG A 474 13.16 12.70 -9.55
C ARG A 474 13.71 12.18 -10.89
N GLU A 475 14.76 12.76 -11.42
CA GLU A 475 15.39 12.31 -12.68
C GLU A 475 15.92 10.87 -12.57
N TYR A 476 16.49 10.49 -11.43
CA TYR A 476 16.91 9.11 -11.19
C TYR A 476 15.75 8.12 -11.41
N HIS A 477 14.60 8.36 -10.80
CA HIS A 477 13.41 7.52 -10.94
C HIS A 477 12.86 7.52 -12.38
N LEU A 478 12.78 8.68 -13.02
CA LEU A 478 12.24 8.79 -14.37
C LEU A 478 13.16 8.13 -15.42
N HIS A 479 14.48 8.26 -15.29
CA HIS A 479 15.44 7.62 -16.19
C HIS A 479 15.42 6.08 -16.03
N LEU A 480 15.35 5.59 -14.81
CA LEU A 480 15.17 4.17 -14.50
C LEU A 480 13.89 3.63 -15.17
N ALA A 481 12.77 4.34 -14.99
CA ALA A 481 11.48 3.96 -15.55
C ALA A 481 11.45 3.97 -17.07
N GLU A 482 11.98 5.00 -17.70
CA GLU A 482 11.99 5.11 -19.17
C GLU A 482 12.82 3.99 -19.80
N ALA A 483 13.99 3.66 -19.22
CA ALA A 483 14.79 2.53 -19.70
C ALA A 483 14.07 1.18 -19.51
N ALA A 484 13.40 0.98 -18.37
CA ALA A 484 12.60 -0.20 -18.10
C ALA A 484 11.47 -0.35 -19.13
N LYS A 485 10.78 0.74 -19.45
CA LYS A 485 9.72 0.81 -20.45
C LYS A 485 10.23 0.44 -21.84
N GLN A 486 11.33 1.03 -22.28
CA GLN A 486 11.95 0.75 -23.59
C GLN A 486 12.37 -0.71 -23.73
N ALA A 487 12.85 -1.34 -22.66
CA ALA A 487 13.24 -2.74 -22.63
C ALA A 487 12.05 -3.71 -22.43
N GLY A 488 10.85 -3.22 -22.09
CA GLY A 488 9.71 -4.04 -21.71
C GLY A 488 9.97 -4.84 -20.43
N ILE A 489 10.68 -4.25 -19.46
CA ILE A 489 10.97 -4.82 -18.14
C ILE A 489 10.12 -4.10 -17.10
N LYS A 490 9.51 -4.83 -16.17
CA LYS A 490 8.76 -4.28 -15.05
C LYS A 490 9.67 -4.02 -13.86
N LEU A 491 9.25 -3.11 -13.01
CA LEU A 491 9.98 -2.78 -11.78
C LEU A 491 9.22 -3.25 -10.54
N ILE A 492 9.98 -3.79 -9.59
CA ILE A 492 9.61 -3.95 -8.19
C ILE A 492 10.36 -2.87 -7.41
N TYR A 493 9.67 -2.12 -6.56
CA TYR A 493 10.30 -1.28 -5.56
C TYR A 493 10.41 -2.02 -4.24
N CYS A 494 11.63 -1.99 -3.66
CA CYS A 494 11.94 -2.53 -2.35
C CYS A 494 12.62 -1.44 -1.50
N MET A 495 12.34 -1.40 -0.21
CA MET A 495 12.75 -0.35 0.73
C MET A 495 12.38 1.08 0.29
N PRO A 496 11.23 1.33 -0.35
CA PRO A 496 10.87 2.69 -0.76
C PRO A 496 10.41 3.51 0.44
N LEU A 497 10.76 4.80 0.44
CA LEU A 497 10.22 5.79 1.36
C LEU A 497 8.96 6.45 0.78
N ASN A 498 8.24 7.24 1.58
CA ASN A 498 7.00 7.88 1.14
C ASN A 498 7.11 8.65 -0.20
N PRO A 499 8.16 9.44 -0.45
CA PRO A 499 8.33 10.08 -1.76
C PRO A 499 8.44 9.09 -2.91
N ASP A 500 9.19 7.97 -2.74
CA ASP A 500 9.33 6.94 -3.78
C ASP A 500 7.99 6.26 -4.10
N ILE A 501 7.16 6.02 -3.06
CA ILE A 501 5.83 5.43 -3.21
C ILE A 501 4.94 6.32 -4.07
N LEU A 502 4.88 7.63 -3.77
CA LEU A 502 4.07 8.58 -4.52
C LEU A 502 4.65 8.88 -5.91
N GLU A 503 5.99 8.85 -6.08
CA GLU A 503 6.66 9.03 -7.37
C GLU A 503 6.26 7.93 -8.37
N THR A 504 5.78 6.78 -7.93
CA THR A 504 5.20 5.75 -8.82
C THR A 504 4.03 6.29 -9.63
N LEU A 505 3.37 7.36 -9.22
CA LEU A 505 2.36 8.07 -9.99
C LEU A 505 2.94 8.76 -11.24
N GLU A 506 4.19 9.18 -11.21
CA GLU A 506 4.91 9.68 -12.38
C GLU A 506 5.57 8.56 -13.20
N ASN A 507 5.88 7.45 -12.56
CA ASN A 507 6.59 6.30 -13.11
C ASN A 507 5.65 5.10 -13.34
N THR A 508 5.27 4.83 -14.59
CA THR A 508 4.34 3.75 -14.95
C THR A 508 4.95 2.34 -14.93
N GLN A 509 6.26 2.19 -14.75
CA GLN A 509 6.94 0.90 -14.83
C GLN A 509 7.08 0.19 -13.48
N VAL A 510 6.82 0.89 -12.37
CA VAL A 510 6.70 0.27 -11.06
C VAL A 510 5.34 -0.41 -10.96
N HIS A 511 5.33 -1.73 -11.13
CA HIS A 511 4.11 -2.53 -11.09
C HIS A 511 3.87 -3.14 -9.72
N TYR A 512 4.95 -3.41 -8.98
CA TYR A 512 4.91 -4.15 -7.73
C TYR A 512 5.72 -3.45 -6.66
N MET A 513 5.30 -3.62 -5.41
CA MET A 513 5.97 -3.05 -4.26
C MET A 513 5.98 -4.05 -3.10
N ARG A 514 7.17 -4.36 -2.58
CA ARG A 514 7.28 -5.15 -1.35
C ARG A 514 6.85 -4.28 -0.16
N ILE A 515 5.84 -4.74 0.56
CA ILE A 515 5.22 -4.03 1.67
C ILE A 515 5.43 -4.74 3.01
N SER A 516 6.28 -5.74 3.06
CA SER A 516 6.74 -6.38 4.29
C SER A 516 8.25 -6.21 4.44
N ASP A 517 8.74 -6.30 5.67
CA ASP A 517 10.15 -6.42 5.97
C ASP A 517 10.75 -7.71 5.37
N ASP A 518 12.08 -7.85 5.40
CA ASP A 518 12.78 -9.09 5.02
C ASP A 518 12.22 -10.27 5.82
N TYR A 519 11.97 -11.38 5.14
CA TYR A 519 11.43 -12.56 5.80
C TYR A 519 12.42 -13.10 6.85
N SER A 520 11.90 -13.30 8.03
CA SER A 520 12.60 -14.01 9.11
C SER A 520 11.58 -14.76 9.94
N THR A 521 11.97 -15.93 10.46
CA THR A 521 11.11 -16.79 11.28
C THR A 521 10.59 -16.14 12.56
N ASN A 522 11.18 -15.04 13.00
CA ASN A 522 10.80 -14.32 14.22
C ASN A 522 10.21 -12.93 13.96
N ILE A 523 10.08 -12.52 12.72
CA ILE A 523 9.54 -11.21 12.35
C ILE A 523 8.06 -11.34 12.03
N ASN A 524 7.28 -10.44 12.65
CA ASN A 524 5.85 -10.35 12.39
C ASN A 524 5.62 -9.54 11.09
N GLN A 525 5.12 -10.20 10.06
CA GLN A 525 4.83 -9.61 8.75
C GLN A 525 3.31 -9.46 8.50
N TRP A 526 2.53 -9.28 9.56
CA TRP A 526 1.08 -9.36 9.52
C TRP A 526 0.36 -8.03 9.30
N ASN A 527 1.06 -6.89 9.31
CA ASN A 527 0.40 -5.58 9.16
C ASN A 527 0.22 -5.13 7.72
N ILE A 528 0.56 -5.95 6.75
CA ILE A 528 0.52 -5.59 5.33
C ILE A 528 -0.87 -5.17 4.84
N GLY A 529 -1.95 -5.56 5.52
CA GLY A 529 -3.30 -5.12 5.19
C GLY A 529 -3.50 -3.60 5.20
N ARG A 530 -2.75 -2.86 6.02
CA ARG A 530 -2.75 -1.39 6.05
C ARG A 530 -1.85 -0.80 4.96
N ALA A 531 -0.67 -1.35 4.77
CA ALA A 531 0.23 -0.92 3.69
C ALA A 531 -0.40 -1.17 2.31
N SER A 532 -1.14 -2.28 2.15
CA SER A 532 -1.91 -2.57 0.93
C SER A 532 -2.92 -1.49 0.56
N MET A 533 -3.51 -0.78 1.54
CA MET A 533 -4.55 0.23 1.27
C MET A 533 -4.05 1.33 0.34
N VAL A 534 -2.87 1.88 0.59
CA VAL A 534 -2.35 3.00 -0.18
C VAL A 534 -1.67 2.53 -1.46
N THR A 535 -0.84 1.49 -1.40
CA THR A 535 -0.17 0.98 -2.60
C THR A 535 -1.19 0.54 -3.66
N TRP A 536 -2.24 -0.17 -3.24
CA TRP A 536 -3.33 -0.53 -4.13
C TRP A 536 -4.10 0.69 -4.64
N ALA A 537 -4.36 1.69 -3.79
CA ALA A 537 -5.09 2.89 -4.18
C ALA A 537 -4.42 3.63 -5.34
N ILE A 538 -3.09 3.72 -5.36
CA ILE A 538 -2.29 4.37 -6.42
C ILE A 538 -1.91 3.42 -7.57
N GLY A 539 -2.45 2.20 -7.62
CA GLY A 539 -2.31 1.29 -8.76
C GLY A 539 -1.03 0.45 -8.75
N VAL A 540 -0.34 0.34 -7.62
CA VAL A 540 0.83 -0.54 -7.43
C VAL A 540 0.38 -1.80 -6.69
N ILE A 541 0.78 -2.98 -7.18
CA ILE A 541 0.38 -4.25 -6.59
C ILE A 541 1.32 -4.57 -5.42
N PRO A 542 0.78 -4.66 -4.19
CA PRO A 542 1.57 -5.00 -3.02
C PRO A 542 1.88 -6.49 -2.98
N PHE A 543 3.00 -6.88 -2.35
CA PHE A 543 3.29 -8.25 -2.02
C PHE A 543 4.09 -8.38 -0.72
N LYS A 544 3.92 -9.54 -0.07
CA LYS A 544 4.74 -9.98 1.04
C LYS A 544 6.03 -10.61 0.52
N ASP A 545 7.13 -10.46 1.25
CA ASP A 545 8.36 -11.20 0.98
C ASP A 545 8.14 -12.73 0.98
N THR A 546 9.13 -13.48 0.57
CA THR A 546 9.15 -14.95 0.52
C THR A 546 8.74 -15.61 1.86
N PHE A 547 8.63 -16.92 1.89
CA PHE A 547 8.42 -17.70 3.11
C PHE A 547 8.88 -19.16 2.94
N TRP A 548 9.07 -19.85 4.06
CA TRP A 548 9.36 -21.28 4.08
C TRP A 548 8.07 -22.11 4.15
N THR A 549 8.06 -23.22 3.43
CA THR A 549 6.94 -24.20 3.53
C THR A 549 7.15 -25.24 4.61
N ASN A 550 8.35 -25.32 5.18
CA ASN A 550 8.67 -26.22 6.29
C ASN A 550 9.23 -25.42 7.48
N SER A 551 8.88 -25.83 8.68
CA SER A 551 9.27 -25.11 9.91
C SER A 551 10.78 -25.01 10.14
N ILE A 552 11.57 -25.88 9.54
CA ILE A 552 13.03 -25.91 9.67
C ILE A 552 13.64 -26.00 8.27
N GLN A 553 14.61 -25.12 7.99
CA GLN A 553 15.42 -25.12 6.77
C GLN A 553 16.89 -25.36 7.13
N PRO A 554 17.35 -26.63 7.18
CA PRO A 554 18.71 -26.96 7.57
C PRO A 554 19.75 -26.26 6.69
N GLN A 555 20.81 -25.72 7.30
CA GLN A 555 21.90 -25.00 6.61
C GLN A 555 21.49 -23.64 5.98
N SER A 556 20.26 -23.19 6.17
CA SER A 556 19.91 -21.79 5.90
C SER A 556 20.73 -20.87 6.81
N PRO A 557 21.00 -19.61 6.41
CA PRO A 557 21.50 -18.59 7.33
C PRO A 557 20.65 -18.45 8.60
N TYR A 558 19.36 -18.75 8.50
CA TYR A 558 18.37 -18.73 9.59
C TYR A 558 18.00 -20.12 10.12
N GLY A 559 18.68 -21.19 9.70
CA GLY A 559 18.32 -22.58 9.97
C GLY A 559 18.36 -23.02 11.44
N GLN A 560 18.87 -22.17 12.33
CA GLN A 560 18.79 -22.32 13.78
C GLN A 560 17.42 -21.92 14.36
N PHE A 561 16.57 -21.25 13.58
CA PHE A 561 15.25 -20.82 13.98
C PHE A 561 14.17 -21.76 13.43
N THR A 562 13.05 -21.80 14.10
CA THR A 562 11.87 -22.56 13.68
C THR A 562 10.79 -21.59 13.23
N GLU A 563 10.24 -21.78 12.03
CA GLU A 563 9.07 -21.04 11.58
C GLU A 563 7.79 -21.65 12.17
N PRO A 564 7.12 -20.98 13.07
CA PRO A 564 5.91 -21.50 13.69
C PRO A 564 4.63 -21.24 12.87
N ASN A 565 4.65 -20.26 11.94
CA ASN A 565 3.45 -19.70 11.32
C ASN A 565 3.40 -19.94 9.79
N ILE A 566 3.80 -21.13 9.34
CA ILE A 566 3.89 -21.49 7.90
C ILE A 566 2.60 -21.18 7.14
N GLU A 567 1.47 -21.68 7.64
CA GLU A 567 0.17 -21.52 6.99
C GLU A 567 -0.30 -20.05 6.96
N LEU A 568 0.00 -19.29 8.01
CA LEU A 568 -0.30 -17.86 8.07
C LEU A 568 0.58 -17.09 7.07
N ASN A 569 1.89 -17.38 6.99
CA ASN A 569 2.78 -16.79 5.99
C ASN A 569 2.30 -17.05 4.57
N ALA A 570 1.93 -18.29 4.28
CA ALA A 570 1.40 -18.71 2.99
C ALA A 570 0.09 -17.96 2.64
N LEU A 571 -0.83 -17.86 3.59
CA LEU A 571 -2.09 -17.14 3.41
C LEU A 571 -1.86 -15.64 3.20
N VAL A 572 -1.01 -15.00 4.02
CA VAL A 572 -0.69 -13.57 3.91
C VAL A 572 -0.04 -13.26 2.56
N ALA A 573 0.89 -14.10 2.09
CA ALA A 573 1.50 -13.96 0.77
C ALA A 573 0.45 -14.02 -0.34
N LEU A 574 -0.48 -14.99 -0.27
CA LEU A 574 -1.55 -15.14 -1.25
C LEU A 574 -2.51 -13.95 -1.25
N MET A 575 -2.89 -13.47 -0.06
CA MET A 575 -3.83 -12.36 0.11
C MET A 575 -3.23 -10.99 -0.21
N SER A 576 -1.90 -10.84 -0.29
CA SER A 576 -1.26 -9.60 -0.72
C SER A 576 -1.39 -9.32 -2.22
N LEU A 577 -1.80 -10.29 -3.02
CA LEU A 577 -2.07 -10.28 -4.46
C LEU A 577 -0.83 -10.37 -5.35
N GLY A 578 0.29 -9.74 -5.03
CA GLY A 578 1.50 -9.75 -5.86
C GLY A 578 2.22 -11.10 -5.90
N GLY A 579 3.53 -11.08 -6.06
CA GLY A 579 4.32 -12.32 -6.18
C GLY A 579 4.21 -13.20 -4.93
N VAL A 580 4.02 -14.51 -5.15
CA VAL A 580 4.09 -15.53 -4.11
C VAL A 580 5.26 -16.45 -4.43
N ALA A 581 6.26 -16.45 -3.57
CA ALA A 581 7.47 -17.24 -3.76
C ALA A 581 7.84 -17.99 -2.47
N ILE A 582 8.26 -19.24 -2.66
CA ILE A 582 8.87 -20.04 -1.60
C ILE A 582 10.39 -19.94 -1.67
N SER A 583 11.09 -20.23 -0.58
CA SER A 583 12.55 -20.15 -0.50
C SER A 583 13.18 -21.34 0.22
N ASP A 584 12.57 -22.50 0.06
CA ASP A 584 12.98 -23.74 0.74
C ASP A 584 14.29 -24.31 0.18
N LYS A 585 15.00 -25.04 1.03
CA LYS A 585 16.13 -25.86 0.66
C LYS A 585 15.70 -27.09 -0.16
N ILE A 586 16.58 -27.55 -1.06
CA ILE A 586 16.43 -28.82 -1.77
C ILE A 586 16.11 -29.97 -0.78
N GLY A 587 15.06 -30.71 -1.08
CA GLY A 587 14.58 -31.82 -0.24
C GLY A 587 13.77 -31.41 0.97
N ASN A 588 13.43 -30.10 1.14
CA ASN A 588 12.79 -29.61 2.35
C ASN A 588 11.48 -28.83 2.13
N THR A 589 10.94 -28.89 0.93
CA THR A 589 9.65 -28.26 0.59
C THR A 589 8.48 -29.15 1.05
N ASP A 590 7.53 -28.57 1.81
CA ASP A 590 6.26 -29.22 2.11
C ASP A 590 5.25 -29.01 0.97
N PHE A 591 5.07 -30.08 0.19
CA PHE A 591 4.14 -30.04 -0.93
C PHE A 591 2.67 -29.78 -0.52
N ARG A 592 2.28 -30.12 0.72
CA ARG A 592 0.91 -29.87 1.21
C ARG A 592 0.64 -28.37 1.28
N VAL A 593 1.61 -27.57 1.75
CA VAL A 593 1.52 -26.10 1.78
C VAL A 593 1.43 -25.55 0.36
N VAL A 594 2.33 -26.01 -0.53
CA VAL A 594 2.33 -25.59 -1.95
C VAL A 594 0.99 -25.89 -2.62
N ASN A 595 0.48 -27.11 -2.42
CA ASN A 595 -0.78 -27.53 -3.03
C ASN A 595 -1.99 -26.71 -2.55
N ARG A 596 -1.93 -26.15 -1.33
CA ARG A 596 -3.01 -25.28 -0.85
C ARG A 596 -3.03 -23.90 -1.50
N LEU A 597 -1.94 -23.47 -2.15
CA LEU A 597 -1.81 -22.13 -2.76
C LEU A 597 -2.22 -22.12 -4.22
N CYS A 598 -1.98 -23.20 -4.95
CA CYS A 598 -2.09 -23.22 -6.41
C CYS A 598 -2.66 -24.53 -6.96
N ARG A 599 -2.95 -24.53 -8.26
CA ARG A 599 -3.20 -25.72 -9.06
C ARG A 599 -1.88 -26.44 -9.35
N LEU A 600 -1.97 -27.68 -9.89
CA LEU A 600 -0.75 -28.45 -10.25
C LEU A 600 0.12 -27.79 -11.32
N ASP A 601 -0.41 -26.84 -12.11
CA ASP A 601 0.34 -26.06 -13.10
C ASP A 601 0.98 -24.78 -12.52
N GLY A 602 0.92 -24.60 -11.21
CA GLY A 602 1.47 -23.43 -10.51
C GLY A 602 0.63 -22.15 -10.61
N VAL A 603 -0.58 -22.22 -11.15
CA VAL A 603 -1.52 -21.09 -11.11
C VAL A 603 -2.03 -20.90 -9.69
N LEU A 604 -1.74 -19.73 -9.11
CA LEU A 604 -2.17 -19.36 -7.77
C LEU A 604 -3.69 -19.18 -7.70
N LEU A 605 -4.29 -19.69 -6.63
CA LEU A 605 -5.71 -19.51 -6.31
C LEU A 605 -5.85 -18.30 -5.39
N ARG A 606 -6.02 -17.13 -5.95
CA ARG A 606 -5.85 -15.85 -5.27
C ARG A 606 -7.09 -14.95 -5.37
N PRO A 607 -7.20 -13.93 -4.52
CA PRO A 607 -8.29 -12.96 -4.55
C PRO A 607 -8.22 -12.05 -5.79
N GLU A 608 -9.25 -11.21 -5.95
CA GLU A 608 -9.35 -10.22 -7.03
C GLU A 608 -8.56 -8.95 -6.74
N ARG A 609 -8.35 -8.64 -5.48
CA ARG A 609 -7.57 -7.50 -4.97
C ARG A 609 -6.76 -7.91 -3.73
N PRO A 610 -5.73 -7.12 -3.35
CA PRO A 610 -5.05 -7.39 -2.09
C PRO A 610 -6.01 -7.21 -0.91
N ALA A 611 -5.78 -7.97 0.15
CA ALA A 611 -6.48 -7.75 1.40
C ALA A 611 -6.07 -6.41 2.01
N THR A 612 -7.07 -5.67 2.49
CA THR A 612 -6.89 -4.38 3.18
C THR A 612 -7.47 -4.44 4.58
N ALA A 613 -6.94 -3.61 5.48
CA ALA A 613 -7.48 -3.51 6.84
C ALA A 613 -8.96 -3.08 6.80
N MET A 614 -9.79 -3.73 7.60
CA MET A 614 -11.20 -3.37 7.73
C MET A 614 -11.36 -2.04 8.46
N ASP A 615 -12.34 -1.26 8.06
CA ASP A 615 -12.61 0.06 8.66
C ASP A 615 -12.82 -0.02 10.19
N SER A 616 -13.45 -1.07 10.69
CA SER A 616 -13.68 -1.28 12.13
C SER A 616 -12.37 -1.33 12.94
N THR A 617 -11.23 -1.71 12.33
CA THR A 617 -9.92 -1.72 13.01
C THR A 617 -9.40 -0.33 13.35
N PHE A 618 -9.99 0.72 12.79
CA PHE A 618 -9.65 2.11 13.05
C PHE A 618 -10.52 2.77 14.13
N LEU A 619 -11.57 2.10 14.62
CA LEU A 619 -12.36 2.59 15.74
C LEU A 619 -11.52 2.70 17.02
N GLY A 620 -11.68 3.77 17.76
CA GLY A 620 -10.99 3.97 19.03
C GLY A 620 -11.60 3.14 20.17
N ILE A 621 -12.94 3.02 20.18
CA ILE A 621 -13.71 2.26 21.18
C ILE A 621 -14.70 1.38 20.42
N GLY A 622 -14.80 0.11 20.84
CA GLY A 622 -15.74 -0.86 20.26
C GLY A 622 -15.28 -1.52 18.97
N GLY A 623 -14.06 -1.23 18.51
CA GLY A 623 -13.42 -1.94 17.40
C GLY A 623 -12.68 -3.21 17.86
N PRO A 624 -12.27 -4.07 16.91
CA PRO A 624 -11.49 -5.26 17.19
C PRO A 624 -10.11 -4.91 17.76
N GLN A 625 -9.65 -5.68 18.76
CA GLN A 625 -8.31 -5.54 19.34
C GLN A 625 -7.33 -6.50 18.65
N GLY A 626 -7.01 -6.24 17.39
CA GLY A 626 -6.14 -7.07 16.53
C GLY A 626 -6.22 -6.65 15.08
N GLU A 627 -5.78 -7.53 14.18
CA GLU A 627 -5.82 -7.32 12.74
C GLU A 627 -7.02 -8.05 12.13
N MET A 628 -7.83 -7.33 11.37
CA MET A 628 -8.90 -7.86 10.53
C MET A 628 -8.72 -7.32 9.12
N TRP A 629 -8.54 -8.21 8.15
CA TRP A 629 -8.31 -7.84 6.75
C TRP A 629 -9.40 -8.44 5.88
N HIS A 630 -9.81 -7.68 4.90
CA HIS A 630 -10.85 -8.05 3.96
C HIS A 630 -10.37 -8.05 2.53
N THR A 631 -10.80 -9.05 1.77
CA THR A 631 -10.69 -9.12 0.31
C THR A 631 -11.85 -9.95 -0.25
N TYR A 632 -11.91 -10.09 -1.57
CA TYR A 632 -12.91 -10.93 -2.22
C TYR A 632 -12.32 -11.69 -3.42
N ALA A 633 -13.01 -12.74 -3.82
CA ALA A 633 -12.77 -13.43 -5.08
C ALA A 633 -14.09 -13.61 -5.85
N SER A 634 -13.99 -13.96 -7.13
CA SER A 634 -15.14 -14.20 -7.99
C SER A 634 -14.97 -15.47 -8.81
N ASP A 635 -16.00 -15.85 -9.57
CA ASP A 635 -15.85 -16.76 -10.70
C ASP A 635 -15.18 -16.02 -11.90
N GLU A 636 -14.74 -16.75 -12.93
CA GLU A 636 -14.07 -16.16 -14.11
C GLU A 636 -14.95 -15.13 -14.85
N ARG A 637 -16.28 -15.28 -14.77
CA ARG A 637 -17.26 -14.39 -15.41
C ARG A 637 -17.63 -13.17 -14.58
N HIS A 638 -17.12 -13.05 -13.34
CA HIS A 638 -17.52 -12.00 -12.38
C HIS A 638 -19.05 -11.97 -12.15
N SER A 639 -19.66 -13.15 -12.09
CA SER A 639 -21.09 -13.31 -11.82
C SER A 639 -21.41 -13.75 -10.39
N PHE A 640 -20.40 -14.22 -9.68
CA PHE A 640 -20.51 -14.67 -8.30
C PHE A 640 -19.30 -14.23 -7.48
N PHE A 641 -19.53 -13.55 -6.35
CA PHE A 641 -18.48 -12.99 -5.51
C PHE A 641 -18.54 -13.58 -4.12
N VAL A 642 -17.38 -13.90 -3.56
CA VAL A 642 -17.19 -14.43 -2.21
C VAL A 642 -16.26 -13.53 -1.44
N GLU A 643 -16.63 -13.18 -0.20
CA GLU A 643 -15.81 -12.31 0.65
C GLU A 643 -14.95 -13.15 1.60
N TYR A 644 -13.75 -12.68 1.85
CA TYR A 644 -12.78 -13.28 2.74
C TYR A 644 -12.37 -12.30 3.84
N VAL A 645 -12.53 -12.69 5.08
CA VAL A 645 -12.06 -11.92 6.24
C VAL A 645 -11.04 -12.77 6.99
N MET A 646 -9.78 -12.33 6.97
CA MET A 646 -8.73 -12.91 7.78
C MET A 646 -8.61 -12.12 9.09
N ILE A 647 -8.50 -12.83 10.18
CA ILE A 647 -8.19 -12.26 11.48
C ILE A 647 -6.92 -12.88 12.04
N THR A 648 -6.09 -12.05 12.67
CA THR A 648 -4.89 -12.50 13.38
C THR A 648 -4.59 -11.58 14.55
N ASN A 649 -3.93 -12.12 15.58
CA ASN A 649 -3.54 -11.37 16.77
C ASN A 649 -4.71 -10.67 17.47
N LEU A 650 -5.90 -11.25 17.42
CA LEU A 650 -7.11 -10.73 18.05
C LEU A 650 -7.11 -11.12 19.53
N THR A 651 -6.88 -10.16 20.41
CA THR A 651 -6.72 -10.41 21.88
C THR A 651 -8.01 -10.66 22.62
N GLU A 652 -9.13 -10.29 22.01
CA GLU A 652 -10.48 -10.50 22.53
C GLU A 652 -11.41 -10.90 21.39
N SER A 653 -12.41 -11.74 21.70
CA SER A 653 -13.41 -12.10 20.69
C SER A 653 -14.21 -10.88 20.25
N TYR A 654 -14.46 -10.77 18.94
CA TYR A 654 -15.14 -9.64 18.33
C TYR A 654 -16.45 -10.07 17.67
N GLN A 655 -17.47 -9.23 17.74
CA GLN A 655 -18.77 -9.46 17.09
C GLN A 655 -18.78 -8.74 15.73
N PHE A 656 -18.67 -9.50 14.67
CA PHE A 656 -18.72 -8.98 13.30
C PHE A 656 -20.17 -8.83 12.84
N THR A 657 -20.49 -7.68 12.25
CA THR A 657 -21.83 -7.35 11.75
C THR A 657 -21.87 -7.20 10.23
N TRP A 658 -23.04 -7.34 9.64
CA TRP A 658 -23.25 -7.10 8.20
C TRP A 658 -22.79 -5.68 7.79
N ASN A 659 -23.06 -4.68 8.63
CA ASN A 659 -22.65 -3.29 8.36
C ASN A 659 -21.14 -3.10 8.24
N GLU A 660 -20.35 -3.87 9.00
CA GLU A 660 -18.89 -3.80 8.93
C GLU A 660 -18.36 -4.36 7.61
N LEU A 661 -18.93 -5.45 7.13
CA LEU A 661 -18.63 -5.98 5.80
C LEU A 661 -18.97 -4.94 4.72
N PHE A 662 -20.17 -4.35 4.80
CA PHE A 662 -20.63 -3.31 3.87
C PHE A 662 -19.69 -2.09 3.84
N ASN A 663 -19.32 -1.55 5.00
CA ASN A 663 -18.47 -0.36 5.09
C ASN A 663 -17.08 -0.55 4.47
N THR A 664 -16.54 -1.76 4.54
CA THR A 664 -15.20 -2.07 4.01
C THR A 664 -15.22 -2.36 2.51
N LEU A 665 -16.33 -2.83 1.96
CA LEU A 665 -16.43 -3.34 0.59
C LEU A 665 -16.47 -2.25 -0.50
N ASP A 666 -16.80 -1.02 -0.16
CA ASP A 666 -17.11 0.01 -1.14
C ASP A 666 -15.87 0.72 -1.71
N GLY A 667 -15.84 0.88 -3.03
CA GLY A 667 -14.96 1.81 -3.72
C GLY A 667 -14.06 1.26 -4.83
N ASP A 668 -14.05 -0.06 -5.07
CA ASP A 668 -13.12 -0.65 -6.05
C ASP A 668 -13.56 -0.52 -7.52
N GLY A 669 -14.79 -0.04 -7.76
CA GLY A 669 -15.28 0.20 -9.12
C GLY A 669 -15.53 -1.07 -9.94
N GLU A 670 -15.69 -2.24 -9.30
CA GLU A 670 -16.13 -3.45 -10.00
C GLU A 670 -17.60 -3.27 -10.42
N PRO A 671 -17.89 -3.18 -11.73
CA PRO A 671 -19.17 -2.70 -12.23
C PRO A 671 -20.36 -3.63 -11.94
N ASN A 672 -20.11 -4.88 -11.54
CA ASN A 672 -21.13 -5.90 -11.34
C ASN A 672 -21.13 -6.51 -9.93
N ARG A 673 -20.35 -5.94 -9.00
CA ARG A 673 -20.31 -6.47 -7.64
C ARG A 673 -21.49 -5.94 -6.83
N GLU A 674 -22.47 -6.78 -6.66
CA GLU A 674 -23.59 -6.52 -5.76
C GLU A 674 -23.35 -7.21 -4.42
N ILE A 675 -23.60 -6.49 -3.33
CA ILE A 675 -23.52 -7.04 -1.98
C ILE A 675 -24.81 -7.81 -1.72
N SER A 676 -24.70 -9.08 -1.38
CA SER A 676 -25.87 -9.90 -1.06
C SER A 676 -26.47 -9.49 0.29
N ASP A 677 -27.80 -9.57 0.41
CA ASP A 677 -28.50 -9.36 1.69
C ASP A 677 -28.29 -10.51 2.68
N ASN A 678 -27.84 -11.68 2.21
CA ASN A 678 -27.69 -12.86 3.04
C ASN A 678 -26.41 -13.60 2.69
N TYR A 679 -25.67 -14.02 3.72
CA TYR A 679 -24.47 -14.84 3.60
C TYR A 679 -24.55 -16.07 4.51
N VAL A 680 -23.93 -17.15 4.08
CA VAL A 680 -23.48 -18.23 4.94
C VAL A 680 -21.98 -18.01 5.21
N VAL A 681 -21.59 -17.96 6.46
CA VAL A 681 -20.23 -17.65 6.90
C VAL A 681 -19.65 -18.86 7.59
N PHE A 682 -18.47 -19.30 7.18
CA PHE A 682 -17.76 -20.40 7.84
C PHE A 682 -16.27 -20.10 7.98
N ASP A 683 -15.65 -20.69 8.99
CA ASP A 683 -14.21 -20.62 9.22
C ASP A 683 -13.51 -21.77 8.48
N MET A 684 -12.44 -21.49 7.75
CA MET A 684 -11.64 -22.50 7.05
C MET A 684 -10.97 -23.54 7.98
N ILE A 685 -10.82 -23.23 9.28
CA ILE A 685 -10.34 -24.19 10.28
C ILE A 685 -11.41 -25.24 10.62
N ALA A 686 -12.67 -24.87 10.62
CA ALA A 686 -13.80 -25.72 10.93
C ALA A 686 -15.01 -25.45 10.03
N PRO A 687 -14.94 -25.80 8.74
CA PRO A 687 -15.97 -25.44 7.76
C PRO A 687 -17.36 -25.99 8.04
N SER A 688 -17.46 -27.01 8.89
CA SER A 688 -18.77 -27.56 9.34
C SER A 688 -19.50 -26.65 10.34
N ASN A 689 -18.78 -25.70 10.95
CA ASN A 689 -19.34 -24.70 11.83
C ASN A 689 -19.63 -23.45 11.02
N TYR A 690 -20.88 -23.25 10.65
CA TYR A 690 -21.32 -22.12 9.84
C TYR A 690 -22.34 -21.24 10.57
N TYR A 691 -22.40 -20.00 10.14
CA TYR A 691 -23.30 -18.96 10.67
C TYR A 691 -24.12 -18.35 9.54
N TRP A 692 -25.31 -17.86 9.87
CA TRP A 692 -26.13 -17.09 8.94
C TRP A 692 -25.97 -15.60 9.25
N LEU A 693 -25.65 -14.78 8.23
CA LEU A 693 -25.55 -13.35 8.34
C LEU A 693 -26.52 -12.69 7.35
N SER A 694 -27.36 -11.76 7.83
CA SER A 694 -28.35 -11.08 7.02
C SER A 694 -28.42 -9.58 7.30
N SER A 695 -28.62 -8.79 6.25
CA SER A 695 -28.85 -7.34 6.34
C SER A 695 -30.17 -6.99 7.05
N ALA A 696 -31.16 -7.87 6.97
CA ALA A 696 -32.48 -7.68 7.57
C ALA A 696 -32.54 -7.98 9.09
N ASN A 697 -31.49 -8.61 9.64
CA ASN A 697 -31.44 -9.05 11.03
C ASN A 697 -30.25 -8.42 11.77
N THR A 698 -30.34 -8.30 13.10
CA THR A 698 -29.22 -7.98 14.00
C THR A 698 -28.23 -9.17 14.14
N SER A 699 -28.21 -10.09 13.18
CA SER A 699 -27.35 -11.25 13.22
C SER A 699 -25.88 -10.82 13.16
N SER A 700 -25.06 -11.48 13.93
CA SER A 700 -23.61 -11.24 13.98
C SER A 700 -22.86 -12.57 13.98
N VAL A 701 -21.63 -12.53 13.50
CA VAL A 701 -20.69 -13.65 13.54
C VAL A 701 -19.65 -13.37 14.62
N ARG A 702 -19.37 -14.35 15.44
CA ARG A 702 -18.31 -14.24 16.44
C ARG A 702 -16.97 -14.54 15.80
N MET A 703 -16.07 -13.55 15.84
CA MET A 703 -14.65 -13.68 15.53
C MET A 703 -13.96 -14.15 16.82
N PRO A 704 -13.35 -15.35 16.85
CA PRO A 704 -12.71 -15.87 18.06
C PRO A 704 -11.39 -15.14 18.33
N GLU A 705 -10.93 -15.25 19.56
CA GLU A 705 -9.55 -14.88 19.90
C GLU A 705 -8.56 -15.71 19.08
N CYS A 706 -7.48 -15.09 18.63
CA CYS A 706 -6.39 -15.76 17.95
C CYS A 706 -5.04 -15.13 18.33
N SER A 707 -4.00 -15.93 18.43
CA SER A 707 -2.68 -15.48 18.82
C SER A 707 -1.59 -16.22 18.05
N GLN A 708 -0.60 -15.47 17.62
CA GLN A 708 0.62 -16.03 17.03
C GLN A 708 1.57 -16.63 18.10
N ASN A 709 1.27 -16.41 19.37
CA ASN A 709 2.06 -16.95 20.45
C ASN A 709 1.68 -18.41 20.71
N LEU A 710 2.52 -19.36 20.30
CA LEU A 710 2.30 -20.80 20.39
C LEU A 710 2.12 -21.34 21.83
N THR A 711 2.30 -20.51 22.85
CA THR A 711 2.04 -20.90 24.26
C THR A 711 0.56 -20.92 24.60
N THR A 712 -0.30 -20.41 23.72
CA THR A 712 -1.76 -20.40 23.87
C THR A 712 -2.41 -21.49 23.02
N PHE A 713 -3.53 -22.05 23.48
CA PHE A 713 -4.35 -23.06 22.76
C PHE A 713 -5.14 -22.47 21.58
N TYR A 714 -4.92 -21.21 21.21
CA TYR A 714 -5.62 -20.53 20.15
C TYR A 714 -4.94 -20.72 18.80
N SER A 715 -5.71 -20.76 17.74
CA SER A 715 -5.18 -20.69 16.38
C SER A 715 -4.39 -19.38 16.17
N PRO A 716 -3.28 -19.39 15.41
CA PRO A 716 -2.56 -18.15 15.09
C PRO A 716 -3.39 -17.18 14.23
N PHE A 717 -4.35 -17.68 13.49
CA PHE A 717 -5.26 -16.90 12.62
C PHE A 717 -6.54 -17.68 12.36
N HIS A 718 -7.56 -16.98 11.84
CA HIS A 718 -8.73 -17.57 11.21
C HIS A 718 -9.00 -16.91 9.86
N LEU A 719 -9.57 -17.67 8.94
CA LEU A 719 -10.05 -17.19 7.65
C LEU A 719 -11.53 -17.50 7.52
N PHE A 720 -12.35 -16.47 7.62
CA PHE A 720 -13.79 -16.56 7.42
C PHE A 720 -14.13 -16.32 5.95
N VAL A 721 -14.96 -17.22 5.43
CA VAL A 721 -15.49 -17.18 4.07
C VAL A 721 -16.96 -16.80 4.12
N PHE A 722 -17.32 -15.73 3.44
CA PHE A 722 -18.69 -15.22 3.34
C PHE A 722 -19.22 -15.56 1.96
N VAL A 723 -20.01 -16.61 1.87
CA VAL A 723 -20.63 -17.05 0.62
C VAL A 723 -22.02 -16.46 0.50
N PRO A 724 -22.32 -15.67 -0.55
CA PRO A 724 -23.65 -15.12 -0.74
C PRO A 724 -24.66 -16.26 -0.96
N PHE A 725 -25.79 -16.14 -0.28
CA PHE A 725 -26.86 -17.12 -0.41
C PHE A 725 -27.95 -16.59 -1.37
N PRO A 726 -28.11 -17.20 -2.55
CA PRO A 726 -29.19 -16.86 -3.46
C PRO A 726 -30.52 -17.39 -2.88
N THR A 727 -31.42 -16.47 -2.52
CA THR A 727 -32.69 -16.78 -1.85
C THR A 727 -33.61 -17.73 -2.62
N GLN A 728 -33.35 -17.90 -3.92
CA GLN A 728 -34.09 -18.77 -4.83
C GLN A 728 -33.50 -20.19 -4.96
N SER A 729 -32.37 -20.50 -4.35
CA SER A 729 -31.68 -21.79 -4.43
C SER A 729 -31.75 -22.57 -3.12
N ASN A 730 -31.85 -23.91 -3.24
CA ASN A 730 -31.70 -24.84 -2.12
C ASN A 730 -30.23 -25.34 -1.98
N TRP A 731 -29.31 -24.78 -2.73
CA TRP A 731 -27.91 -25.19 -2.76
C TRP A 731 -26.97 -24.01 -2.44
N LEU A 732 -25.83 -24.34 -1.84
CA LEU A 732 -24.73 -23.43 -1.54
C LEU A 732 -23.41 -24.08 -1.96
N LEU A 733 -22.50 -23.32 -2.56
CA LEU A 733 -21.15 -23.78 -2.85
C LEU A 733 -20.22 -23.41 -1.69
N PHE A 734 -19.55 -24.39 -1.06
CA PHE A 734 -18.47 -24.16 -0.10
C PHE A 734 -17.12 -24.05 -0.82
N GLY A 735 -16.99 -24.65 -2.02
CA GLY A 735 -15.80 -24.62 -2.85
C GLY A 735 -14.81 -25.75 -2.62
N GLU A 736 -13.52 -25.55 -2.97
CA GLU A 736 -12.44 -26.52 -2.79
C GLU A 736 -11.78 -26.29 -1.41
N LEU A 737 -12.32 -26.91 -0.35
CA LEU A 737 -11.88 -26.70 1.05
C LEU A 737 -10.45 -27.16 1.34
N THR A 738 -9.81 -27.87 0.40
CA THR A 738 -8.39 -28.27 0.51
C THR A 738 -7.43 -27.12 0.16
N LYS A 739 -7.93 -26.00 -0.35
CA LYS A 739 -7.14 -24.81 -0.72
C LYS A 739 -7.24 -23.72 0.34
N GLN A 740 -6.29 -22.77 0.33
CA GLN A 740 -6.34 -21.61 1.24
C GLN A 740 -7.57 -20.73 0.96
N LEU A 741 -7.84 -20.45 -0.31
CA LEU A 741 -9.07 -19.76 -0.74
C LEU A 741 -9.95 -20.73 -1.52
N PRO A 742 -11.07 -21.21 -0.96
CA PRO A 742 -11.86 -22.29 -1.52
C PRO A 742 -12.62 -21.93 -2.77
N ILE A 743 -12.94 -20.65 -3.01
CA ILE A 743 -13.65 -20.19 -4.21
C ILE A 743 -12.86 -19.05 -4.84
N THR A 744 -12.31 -19.30 -6.04
CA THR A 744 -11.55 -18.31 -6.82
C THR A 744 -11.79 -18.50 -8.31
N ARG A 745 -11.64 -17.42 -9.09
CA ARG A 745 -11.81 -17.47 -10.55
C ARG A 745 -10.82 -18.41 -11.27
N GLN A 746 -9.68 -18.67 -10.66
CA GLN A 746 -8.68 -19.58 -11.23
C GLN A 746 -9.10 -21.05 -11.13
N ARG A 747 -10.08 -21.34 -10.26
CA ARG A 747 -10.68 -22.67 -10.07
C ARG A 747 -12.10 -22.75 -10.64
N PHE A 748 -12.87 -21.67 -10.61
CA PHE A 748 -14.27 -21.67 -11.02
C PHE A 748 -14.51 -20.73 -12.20
N ALA A 749 -14.85 -21.31 -13.36
CA ALA A 749 -15.16 -20.54 -14.56
C ALA A 749 -16.53 -19.89 -14.51
N PHE A 750 -17.49 -20.58 -13.86
CA PHE A 750 -18.87 -20.13 -13.76
C PHE A 750 -19.58 -20.85 -12.61
N ILE A 751 -20.40 -20.12 -11.90
CA ILE A 751 -21.24 -20.63 -10.80
C ILE A 751 -22.66 -20.14 -11.07
N SER A 752 -23.61 -21.08 -11.16
CA SER A 752 -25.01 -20.78 -11.41
C SER A 752 -25.93 -21.49 -10.43
N TYR A 753 -26.90 -20.75 -9.93
CA TYR A 753 -27.90 -21.23 -8.99
C TYR A 753 -29.30 -21.18 -9.62
N GLU A 754 -30.00 -22.31 -9.56
CA GLU A 754 -31.43 -22.43 -9.86
C GLU A 754 -32.17 -22.96 -8.62
N THR A 755 -33.49 -22.95 -8.62
CA THR A 755 -34.32 -23.32 -7.44
C THR A 755 -33.93 -24.67 -6.81
N ASN A 756 -33.61 -25.67 -7.61
CA ASN A 756 -33.28 -27.02 -7.13
C ASN A 756 -31.95 -27.53 -7.68
N ARG A 757 -31.12 -26.65 -8.19
CA ARG A 757 -29.90 -27.02 -8.91
C ARG A 757 -28.78 -26.01 -8.71
N LEU A 758 -27.56 -26.52 -8.56
CA LEU A 758 -26.31 -25.78 -8.59
C LEU A 758 -25.46 -26.35 -9.71
N ASP A 759 -25.04 -25.53 -10.66
CA ASP A 759 -24.08 -25.85 -11.70
C ASP A 759 -22.80 -25.06 -11.52
N VAL A 760 -21.66 -25.76 -11.50
CA VAL A 760 -20.34 -25.19 -11.31
C VAL A 760 -19.36 -25.68 -12.36
N HIS A 761 -18.81 -24.78 -13.16
CA HIS A 761 -17.76 -25.10 -14.10
C HIS A 761 -16.40 -25.02 -13.41
N VAL A 762 -15.78 -26.15 -13.18
CA VAL A 762 -14.51 -26.31 -12.46
C VAL A 762 -13.35 -26.31 -13.47
N ILE A 763 -12.30 -25.55 -13.18
CA ILE A 763 -11.07 -25.46 -13.98
C ILE A 763 -9.99 -26.33 -13.32
N GLY A 764 -9.37 -27.21 -14.08
CA GLY A 764 -8.27 -28.06 -13.62
C GLY A 764 -7.23 -28.29 -14.72
N VAL A 765 -6.25 -29.11 -14.42
CA VAL A 765 -5.22 -29.53 -15.35
C VAL A 765 -5.16 -31.05 -15.47
N ALA A 766 -4.49 -31.55 -16.47
CA ALA A 766 -4.34 -32.97 -16.74
C ALA A 766 -3.95 -33.79 -15.51
N GLY A 767 -4.77 -34.79 -15.17
CA GLY A 767 -4.56 -35.69 -14.03
C GLY A 767 -4.80 -35.08 -12.66
N GLU A 768 -5.27 -33.84 -12.56
CA GLU A 768 -5.63 -33.21 -11.29
C GLU A 768 -6.92 -33.84 -10.73
N GLN A 769 -6.95 -34.05 -9.40
CA GLN A 769 -8.17 -34.44 -8.71
C GLN A 769 -8.61 -33.29 -7.82
N VAL A 770 -9.80 -32.76 -8.08
CA VAL A 770 -10.34 -31.58 -7.40
C VAL A 770 -11.52 -31.98 -6.55
N SER A 771 -11.43 -31.70 -5.25
CA SER A 771 -12.46 -32.03 -4.26
C SER A 771 -13.34 -30.81 -4.01
N ILE A 772 -14.59 -30.84 -4.44
CA ILE A 772 -15.55 -29.72 -4.31
C ILE A 772 -16.63 -30.06 -3.28
N THR A 773 -16.86 -29.12 -2.38
CA THR A 773 -17.89 -29.21 -1.35
C THR A 773 -19.06 -28.28 -1.66
N ALA A 774 -20.27 -28.85 -1.63
CA ALA A 774 -21.54 -28.11 -1.75
C ALA A 774 -22.48 -28.48 -0.59
N GLY A 775 -23.43 -27.63 -0.28
CA GLY A 775 -24.41 -27.81 0.79
C GLY A 775 -25.83 -27.73 0.28
N LYS A 776 -26.71 -28.63 0.74
CA LYS A 776 -28.14 -28.58 0.49
C LYS A 776 -28.83 -27.94 1.69
N ILE A 777 -29.66 -26.96 1.43
CA ILE A 777 -30.33 -26.12 2.42
C ILE A 777 -31.83 -26.48 2.45
N ALA A 778 -32.34 -26.79 3.60
CA ALA A 778 -33.79 -27.04 3.79
C ALA A 778 -34.59 -25.73 4.00
N SER A 779 -34.00 -24.77 4.71
CA SER A 779 -34.56 -23.43 4.99
C SER A 779 -33.51 -22.45 5.37
N ILE A 780 -33.72 -21.15 5.13
CA ILE A 780 -32.84 -20.08 5.60
C ILE A 780 -32.73 -20.15 7.13
N GLY A 781 -31.50 -20.10 7.64
CA GLY A 781 -31.21 -20.26 9.07
C GLY A 781 -31.20 -21.71 9.55
N GLY A 782 -31.54 -22.68 8.70
CA GLY A 782 -31.58 -24.09 9.02
C GLY A 782 -30.23 -24.82 8.86
N LYS A 783 -30.30 -26.14 9.09
CA LYS A 783 -29.15 -27.04 8.88
C LYS A 783 -28.86 -27.19 7.40
N ILE A 784 -27.56 -27.23 7.09
CA ILE A 784 -27.04 -27.49 5.75
C ILE A 784 -26.51 -28.93 5.71
N ASP A 785 -26.99 -29.73 4.76
CA ASP A 785 -26.46 -31.06 4.51
C ASP A 785 -25.28 -30.95 3.51
N ILE A 786 -24.11 -31.39 3.92
CA ILE A 786 -22.83 -31.18 3.18
C ILE A 786 -22.55 -32.38 2.30
N TYR A 787 -22.18 -32.14 1.05
CA TYR A 787 -21.78 -33.10 0.03
C TYR A 787 -20.39 -32.73 -0.51
N THR A 788 -19.45 -33.69 -0.52
CA THR A 788 -18.14 -33.52 -1.14
C THR A 788 -18.04 -34.45 -2.35
N VAL A 789 -17.61 -33.91 -3.48
CA VAL A 789 -17.54 -34.62 -4.76
C VAL A 789 -16.13 -34.45 -5.35
N GLU A 790 -15.57 -35.58 -5.77
CA GLU A 790 -14.27 -35.58 -6.49
C GLU A 790 -14.51 -35.41 -7.99
N CYS A 791 -13.82 -34.43 -8.56
CA CYS A 791 -13.80 -34.16 -10.01
C CYS A 791 -12.43 -34.56 -10.56
N PRO A 792 -12.30 -35.79 -11.13
CA PRO A 792 -11.04 -36.26 -11.71
C PRO A 792 -10.87 -35.70 -13.11
N PHE A 793 -9.86 -34.90 -13.34
CA PHE A 793 -9.54 -34.38 -14.66
C PHE A 793 -8.81 -35.44 -15.50
N PRO A 794 -9.20 -35.65 -16.79
CA PRO A 794 -8.56 -36.64 -17.65
C PRO A 794 -7.08 -36.32 -17.87
N PRO A 795 -6.27 -37.30 -18.28
CA PRO A 795 -4.82 -37.15 -18.48
C PRO A 795 -4.42 -36.37 -19.74
N GLU A 796 -5.38 -35.82 -20.47
CA GLU A 796 -5.14 -35.02 -21.67
C GLU A 796 -4.42 -33.71 -21.32
N GLU A 797 -3.46 -33.27 -22.12
CA GLU A 797 -2.67 -32.09 -21.86
C GLU A 797 -3.52 -30.80 -21.92
N GLY A 798 -3.18 -29.84 -21.02
CA GLY A 798 -3.73 -28.49 -21.01
C GLY A 798 -4.63 -28.17 -19.82
N VAL A 799 -5.27 -27.01 -19.90
CA VAL A 799 -6.27 -26.54 -18.93
C VAL A 799 -7.63 -27.07 -19.35
N LEU A 800 -8.27 -27.82 -18.46
CA LEU A 800 -9.53 -28.54 -18.74
C LEU A 800 -10.66 -27.92 -17.92
N ARG A 801 -11.90 -28.17 -18.35
CA ARG A 801 -13.11 -27.76 -17.62
C ARG A 801 -14.01 -28.95 -17.41
N MET A 802 -14.51 -29.10 -16.20
CA MET A 802 -15.53 -30.07 -15.83
C MET A 802 -16.75 -29.40 -15.24
N MET A 803 -17.90 -30.04 -15.30
CA MET A 803 -19.13 -29.49 -14.70
C MET A 803 -19.53 -30.32 -13.48
N LEU A 804 -19.56 -29.68 -12.33
CA LEU A 804 -20.22 -30.20 -11.13
C LEU A 804 -21.70 -29.78 -11.18
N THR A 805 -22.59 -30.73 -11.11
CA THR A 805 -24.03 -30.47 -10.95
C THR A 805 -24.55 -31.10 -9.68
N CYS A 806 -25.22 -30.28 -8.85
CA CYS A 806 -25.96 -30.75 -7.68
C CYS A 806 -27.46 -30.55 -7.91
N GLN A 807 -28.24 -31.61 -7.74
CA GLN A 807 -29.71 -31.60 -7.91
C GLN A 807 -30.38 -32.18 -6.68
N THR A 808 -31.55 -31.67 -6.32
CA THR A 808 -32.30 -32.11 -5.14
C THR A 808 -32.70 -33.59 -5.23
N SER A 809 -32.94 -34.12 -6.43
CA SER A 809 -33.36 -35.51 -6.66
C SER A 809 -32.21 -36.50 -6.84
N ALA A 810 -31.01 -36.03 -7.28
CA ALA A 810 -29.90 -36.89 -7.73
C ALA A 810 -28.61 -36.73 -6.88
N GLY A 811 -28.54 -35.77 -5.98
CA GLY A 811 -27.31 -35.40 -5.30
C GLY A 811 -26.34 -34.62 -6.16
N CYS A 812 -25.03 -34.70 -5.88
CA CYS A 812 -23.98 -33.99 -6.62
C CYS A 812 -23.13 -34.99 -7.41
N SER A 813 -22.77 -34.60 -8.66
CA SER A 813 -21.85 -35.38 -9.52
C SER A 813 -21.01 -34.46 -10.40
N CYS A 814 -19.81 -34.90 -10.77
CA CYS A 814 -18.93 -34.20 -11.70
C CYS A 814 -18.88 -34.95 -13.03
N SER A 815 -18.96 -34.19 -14.14
CA SER A 815 -18.90 -34.71 -15.52
C SER A 815 -17.99 -33.84 -16.38
N SER A 816 -17.44 -34.42 -17.44
CA SER A 816 -16.61 -33.73 -18.45
C SER A 816 -17.46 -32.88 -19.38
#